data_360b2e6f1ffd02298f19e4a387aa2c54
#
_entry.id   360b2e6f1ffd02298f19e4a387aa2c54
#
_cell.length_a   1.000
_cell.length_b   1.000
_cell.length_c   1.000
_cell.angle_alpha   90.00
_cell.angle_beta   90.00
_cell.angle_gamma   90.00
#
_symmetry.space_group_name_H-M   'P 1'
#
loop_
_entity.id
_entity.type
_entity.pdbx_description
1 polymer ?
#
loop_
_entity_poly.entity_id
_entity_poly.type
_entity_poly.pdbx_seq_one_letter_code
_entity_poly.pdbx_strand_id
1 'polypeptide(L)'
;MKTTKIVIASLVSLTLVSNPILTFAATNDVIDNTTEITTDKETSSTQPTIKNTLKAGQTQSFNDWFPDDNFASEVAAAFEMQATDTISEEQLATLTSLDCHYSSIADMTGIEKLTGLTKLICTSNNITTLDLSKNTNLTYLECNSNKLTSLDVTPLTKLTYLNCDTNKLTNLDVSQNPLLTYLNCARNTLTELDVSHNTQLTELDCHLNKKITKLDVTPQTQLTTLDCSFNKITELDVSQNKLLNRLNCDTNNLTKLDLNQNIKLTFLDCSSNKLTEIDVTPLTQLTYFDCGINPLTELDVSTLSKLTTLECIQTDLLEIDLTHNTQLTNFKAEGCRKIKDLDVTHNTQLYSLDCQGAGITELDLSQNPKLVYLYLNNTELTKLDVSPNTKLKKLFCENTHVQDFSSMRNIAALNNNLYAEGQTITMPKETLINNSLTIAVSPDLLDQFGNPMNIEPGDGGVYDQATNTITWENLSTDNPAVTYTFTSANGAIVGTVTTPFEAPQPIKGEDVTVHYLDDKGEKLADDEVLSGNLDDPYTSSAKDIPDYTLTTTPDNATGTFTTTSQSVTYVYTKNIVAAEPVTVNYVDDTGKTLAPSETLNGNVGDTYNATAKQIEGYTLSTEPTNATGQFTSSAQTVNYIYTKNPAPEKGVVEIHYVDENNKQLSSATEISGTVGDNYTTEPKTIDGYTLTTTPDNATGTFNTSSQTVTYVYTKNIEAAEPVTVNYVDANGKTLAPSDTLNGTIGDTYKATAKQIDGYTLSAEPTNATGQFTNSAQTVNYIYTKNTNINQPLPDKKPTNSTPTKPSNLKTTEVKKASDTLPKTGDSAPWKSALLGVFLSSTALVIWKKKK
;
A
#
# COMPACT_ATOMS: atom_id res chain seq x y z
N MET A 1 -44.87 27.37 29.34
CA MET A 1 -43.49 27.70 29.62
C MET A 1 -42.92 26.68 30.62
N LYS A 2 -42.27 25.64 30.17
CA LYS A 2 -41.38 24.79 30.93
C LYS A 2 -40.37 24.28 29.93
N THR A 3 -39.18 24.76 30.02
CA THR A 3 -38.01 24.41 29.21
C THR A 3 -37.51 23.04 29.65
N THR A 4 -37.71 22.02 28.83
CA THR A 4 -37.09 20.70 29.02
C THR A 4 -35.78 20.69 28.28
N LYS A 5 -34.66 20.64 28.99
CA LYS A 5 -33.36 20.38 28.44
C LYS A 5 -33.27 18.89 28.05
N ILE A 6 -33.22 18.63 26.75
CA ILE A 6 -32.87 17.29 26.23
C ILE A 6 -31.39 17.19 26.26
N VAL A 7 -30.86 16.30 27.11
CA VAL A 7 -29.48 15.83 27.06
C VAL A 7 -29.46 14.75 25.98
N ILE A 8 -28.89 15.07 24.84
CA ILE A 8 -28.59 14.09 23.80
C ILE A 8 -27.30 13.40 24.24
N ALA A 9 -27.44 12.22 24.81
CA ALA A 9 -26.34 11.28 24.91
C ALA A 9 -26.14 10.63 23.54
N SER A 10 -25.17 11.10 22.78
CA SER A 10 -24.70 10.39 21.60
C SER A 10 -24.01 9.10 22.04
N LEU A 11 -24.75 7.99 22.00
CA LEU A 11 -24.14 6.67 21.93
C LEU A 11 -23.49 6.56 20.55
N VAL A 12 -22.22 6.86 20.47
CA VAL A 12 -21.35 6.30 19.43
C VAL A 12 -21.15 4.84 19.84
N SER A 13 -21.96 3.96 19.26
CA SER A 13 -21.64 2.53 19.28
C SER A 13 -20.45 2.35 18.33
N LEU A 14 -19.25 2.57 18.84
CA LEU A 14 -18.05 1.98 18.32
C LEU A 14 -18.25 0.46 18.53
N THR A 15 -18.60 -0.25 17.48
CA THR A 15 -18.36 -1.68 17.44
C THR A 15 -16.85 -1.86 17.36
N LEU A 16 -16.21 -1.71 18.50
CA LEU A 16 -14.95 -2.35 18.75
C LEU A 16 -15.25 -3.85 18.67
N VAL A 17 -15.00 -4.42 17.49
CA VAL A 17 -14.66 -5.84 17.43
C VAL A 17 -13.43 -5.94 18.32
N SER A 18 -13.66 -6.35 19.55
CA SER A 18 -12.61 -6.61 20.50
C SER A 18 -11.77 -7.75 19.94
N ASN A 19 -10.70 -7.40 19.24
CA ASN A 19 -9.50 -8.21 19.36
C ASN A 19 -9.24 -8.29 20.88
N PRO A 20 -8.97 -9.46 21.43
CA PRO A 20 -8.50 -9.49 22.80
C PRO A 20 -7.16 -8.75 22.82
N ILE A 21 -7.21 -7.45 23.11
CA ILE A 21 -6.08 -6.77 23.66
C ILE A 21 -5.83 -7.56 24.94
N LEU A 22 -4.85 -8.45 24.89
CA LEU A 22 -4.22 -8.93 26.12
C LEU A 22 -3.62 -7.66 26.75
N THR A 23 -4.45 -6.95 27.48
CA THR A 23 -3.93 -6.08 28.51
C THR A 23 -3.02 -6.97 29.34
N PHE A 24 -1.78 -6.53 29.54
CA PHE A 24 -0.92 -7.06 30.58
C PHE A 24 -1.64 -6.83 31.91
N ALA A 25 -2.59 -7.69 32.22
CA ALA A 25 -3.22 -7.77 33.51
C ALA A 25 -2.70 -9.06 34.11
N ALA A 26 -2.14 -8.92 35.30
CA ALA A 26 -1.91 -10.04 36.17
C ALA A 26 -3.15 -10.92 36.14
N THR A 27 -2.94 -12.20 35.88
CA THR A 27 -3.96 -13.26 35.87
C THR A 27 -4.86 -13.17 37.09
N ASN A 28 -6.09 -12.73 36.86
CA ASN A 28 -7.17 -13.03 37.77
C ASN A 28 -8.21 -13.78 36.95
N ASP A 29 -8.18 -15.10 37.11
CA ASP A 29 -9.24 -15.96 36.65
C ASP A 29 -10.56 -15.56 37.33
N VAL A 30 -11.46 -14.96 36.55
CA VAL A 30 -12.85 -14.84 36.97
C VAL A 30 -13.60 -16.05 36.46
N ILE A 31 -13.67 -17.07 37.26
CA ILE A 31 -14.66 -18.15 37.12
C ILE A 31 -15.94 -17.64 37.75
N ASP A 32 -16.95 -17.41 36.95
CA ASP A 32 -18.32 -17.19 37.40
C ASP A 32 -18.88 -18.52 37.91
N ASN A 33 -18.87 -18.72 39.24
CA ASN A 33 -19.66 -19.70 39.90
C ASN A 33 -20.23 -19.07 41.17
N THR A 34 -21.50 -18.72 41.10
CA THR A 34 -22.31 -18.42 42.26
C THR A 34 -22.38 -19.64 43.17
N THR A 35 -21.53 -19.68 44.17
CA THR A 35 -21.70 -20.48 45.39
C THR A 35 -21.20 -19.63 46.55
N GLU A 36 -22.08 -19.35 47.49
CA GLU A 36 -21.78 -18.77 48.76
C GLU A 36 -20.58 -19.44 49.40
N ILE A 37 -19.48 -18.72 49.54
CA ILE A 37 -18.36 -19.18 50.37
C ILE A 37 -18.28 -18.24 51.57
N THR A 38 -18.59 -18.81 52.70
CA THR A 38 -18.31 -18.31 54.02
C THR A 38 -16.82 -17.93 54.13
N THR A 39 -16.61 -16.77 54.68
CA THR A 39 -15.30 -16.17 54.95
C THR A 39 -14.51 -17.03 55.95
N ASP A 40 -13.51 -17.76 55.44
CA ASP A 40 -12.37 -18.13 56.28
C ASP A 40 -11.15 -17.36 55.78
N LYS A 41 -10.72 -16.40 56.62
CA LYS A 41 -9.47 -15.68 56.47
C LYS A 41 -8.33 -16.66 56.77
N GLU A 42 -7.67 -17.19 55.71
CA GLU A 42 -6.33 -17.70 55.91
C GLU A 42 -5.33 -16.56 55.89
N THR A 43 -4.88 -16.22 57.05
CA THR A 43 -3.75 -15.35 57.36
C THR A 43 -2.44 -16.03 56.98
N SER A 44 -1.84 -15.58 55.87
CA SER A 44 -0.41 -15.75 55.67
C SER A 44 0.26 -14.39 55.62
N SER A 45 0.46 -13.79 56.76
CA SER A 45 1.33 -12.65 56.95
C SER A 45 2.37 -13.03 58.01
N THR A 46 3.55 -13.32 57.60
CA THR A 46 4.75 -13.16 58.40
C THR A 46 5.28 -11.73 58.20
N GLN A 47 4.52 -10.75 58.68
CA GLN A 47 5.13 -9.50 59.11
C GLN A 47 5.59 -9.70 60.56
N PRO A 48 6.79 -9.26 60.93
CA PRO A 48 7.23 -9.34 62.31
C PRO A 48 6.34 -8.46 63.16
N THR A 49 5.66 -9.07 64.12
CA THR A 49 4.93 -8.39 65.17
C THR A 49 5.94 -7.55 65.97
N ILE A 50 5.99 -6.23 65.65
CA ILE A 50 6.78 -5.28 66.39
C ILE A 50 6.05 -5.03 67.73
N LYS A 51 6.37 -5.83 68.74
CA LYS A 51 6.04 -5.49 70.07
C LYS A 51 6.87 -4.29 70.52
N ASN A 52 6.19 -3.19 70.82
CA ASN A 52 6.64 -1.93 71.32
C ASN A 52 7.80 -1.98 72.30
N THR A 53 8.93 -1.39 71.94
CA THR A 53 9.79 -0.62 72.82
C THR A 53 10.08 0.70 72.10
N LEU A 54 9.17 1.64 72.35
CA LEU A 54 9.30 3.02 71.82
C LEU A 54 10.53 3.67 72.51
N LYS A 55 11.56 3.96 71.75
CA LYS A 55 12.48 5.07 72.00
C LYS A 55 11.75 6.34 71.64
N ALA A 56 11.91 7.38 72.50
CA ALA A 56 11.25 8.66 72.40
C ALA A 56 11.62 9.38 71.05
N GLY A 57 10.91 9.05 69.95
CA GLY A 57 10.77 9.84 68.77
C GLY A 57 9.41 10.55 68.80
N GLN A 58 9.25 11.71 68.13
CA GLN A 58 7.96 12.36 68.04
C GLN A 58 7.00 11.40 67.31
N THR A 59 5.95 10.98 68.00
CA THR A 59 4.84 10.23 67.36
C THR A 59 3.76 11.23 67.00
N GLN A 60 3.20 11.05 65.80
CA GLN A 60 2.05 11.82 65.32
C GLN A 60 1.00 10.85 64.83
N SER A 61 -0.24 11.30 64.69
CA SER A 61 -1.27 10.49 64.06
C SER A 61 -0.95 10.32 62.54
N PHE A 62 -1.50 9.27 61.95
CA PHE A 62 -1.34 9.11 60.49
C PHE A 62 -1.93 10.32 59.73
N ASN A 63 -3.05 10.91 60.21
CA ASN A 63 -3.63 12.12 59.65
C ASN A 63 -2.70 13.35 59.73
N ASP A 64 -1.82 13.43 60.76
CA ASP A 64 -0.83 14.50 60.87
C ASP A 64 0.40 14.26 60.00
N TRP A 65 0.77 12.98 59.76
CA TRP A 65 1.86 12.60 58.87
C TRP A 65 1.47 12.74 57.36
N PHE A 66 0.18 12.44 57.06
CA PHE A 66 -0.35 12.34 55.72
C PHE A 66 -1.60 13.24 55.58
N PRO A 67 -1.50 14.42 54.93
CA PRO A 67 -2.60 15.38 54.86
C PRO A 67 -3.84 14.90 54.10
N ASP A 68 -3.69 13.93 53.21
CA ASP A 68 -4.82 13.28 52.53
C ASP A 68 -5.39 12.17 53.39
N ASP A 69 -6.65 12.32 53.83
CA ASP A 69 -7.32 11.38 54.74
C ASP A 69 -7.38 9.95 54.17
N ASN A 70 -7.51 9.80 52.88
CA ASN A 70 -7.52 8.50 52.22
C ASN A 70 -6.13 7.88 52.27
N PHE A 71 -5.08 8.68 51.98
CA PHE A 71 -3.71 8.23 52.03
C PHE A 71 -3.32 7.84 53.45
N ALA A 72 -3.66 8.68 54.44
CA ALA A 72 -3.46 8.39 55.87
C ALA A 72 -4.11 7.07 56.27
N SER A 73 -5.35 6.81 55.79
CA SER A 73 -6.09 5.59 56.09
C SER A 73 -5.43 4.35 55.49
N GLU A 74 -4.95 4.44 54.24
CA GLU A 74 -4.27 3.32 53.61
C GLU A 74 -2.93 2.99 54.29
N VAL A 75 -2.15 4.01 54.64
CA VAL A 75 -0.90 3.78 55.40
C VAL A 75 -1.18 3.20 56.75
N ALA A 76 -2.17 3.71 57.48
CA ALA A 76 -2.58 3.17 58.78
C ALA A 76 -3.01 1.70 58.66
N ALA A 77 -3.82 1.38 57.65
CA ALA A 77 -4.25 0.01 57.40
C ALA A 77 -3.08 -0.94 57.10
N ALA A 78 -2.02 -0.46 56.42
CA ALA A 78 -0.80 -1.24 56.17
C ALA A 78 -0.03 -1.58 57.48
N PHE A 79 -0.28 -0.85 58.53
CA PHE A 79 0.21 -1.14 59.90
C PHE A 79 -0.85 -1.85 60.75
N GLU A 80 -2.00 -2.23 60.25
CA GLU A 80 -3.16 -2.76 60.97
C GLU A 80 -3.67 -1.78 62.06
N MET A 81 -3.60 -0.47 61.83
CA MET A 81 -3.93 0.64 62.75
C MET A 81 -5.05 1.51 62.13
N GLN A 82 -5.57 2.45 62.93
CA GLN A 82 -6.51 3.48 62.46
C GLN A 82 -5.76 4.77 62.16
N ALA A 83 -6.31 5.62 61.23
CA ALA A 83 -5.69 6.89 60.85
C ALA A 83 -5.49 7.90 62.00
N THR A 84 -6.25 7.74 63.09
CA THR A 84 -6.12 8.53 64.33
C THR A 84 -5.09 7.99 65.29
N ASP A 85 -4.59 6.77 65.08
CA ASP A 85 -3.55 6.18 65.94
C ASP A 85 -2.21 6.87 65.69
N THR A 86 -1.31 6.83 66.68
CA THR A 86 -0.01 7.52 66.58
C THR A 86 1.11 6.56 66.25
N ILE A 87 2.01 7.00 65.39
CA ILE A 87 3.17 6.23 64.90
C ILE A 87 4.41 7.11 64.87
N SER A 88 5.60 6.53 65.07
CA SER A 88 6.86 7.26 64.88
C SER A 88 7.38 7.22 63.44
N GLU A 89 8.23 8.19 63.08
CA GLU A 89 8.87 8.20 61.76
C GLU A 89 9.74 6.98 61.50
N GLU A 90 10.43 6.48 62.55
CA GLU A 90 11.24 5.25 62.48
C GLU A 90 10.37 4.01 62.21
N GLN A 91 9.14 3.98 62.75
CA GLN A 91 8.18 2.90 62.47
C GLN A 91 7.65 3.02 61.01
N LEU A 92 7.28 4.24 60.57
CA LEU A 92 6.88 4.49 59.17
C LEU A 92 7.95 4.00 58.19
N ALA A 93 9.23 4.25 58.52
CA ALA A 93 10.36 3.80 57.72
C ALA A 93 10.50 2.26 57.63
N THR A 94 9.79 1.48 58.43
CA THR A 94 9.83 0.00 58.34
C THR A 94 8.87 -0.60 57.34
N LEU A 95 7.93 0.20 56.81
CA LEU A 95 6.98 -0.27 55.80
C LEU A 95 7.72 -0.58 54.49
N THR A 96 7.60 -1.81 54.02
CA THR A 96 8.30 -2.25 52.80
C THR A 96 7.40 -2.35 51.58
N SER A 97 6.08 -2.46 51.77
CA SER A 97 5.10 -2.56 50.71
C SER A 97 3.85 -1.75 51.07
N LEU A 98 3.40 -0.94 50.15
CA LEU A 98 2.13 -0.21 50.26
C LEU A 98 1.33 -0.42 48.99
N ASP A 99 0.09 -0.86 49.15
CA ASP A 99 -0.90 -0.96 48.11
C ASP A 99 -2.11 -0.10 48.51
N CYS A 100 -2.32 1.01 47.77
CA CYS A 100 -3.36 1.98 48.02
C CYS A 100 -4.13 2.31 46.71
N HIS A 101 -4.34 1.28 45.90
CA HIS A 101 -5.08 1.44 44.65
C HIS A 101 -6.57 1.74 44.88
N TYR A 102 -7.20 2.48 43.96
CA TYR A 102 -8.62 2.88 43.98
C TYR A 102 -9.08 3.61 45.26
N SER A 103 -8.20 4.27 45.95
CA SER A 103 -8.47 4.89 47.24
C SER A 103 -8.85 6.36 47.17
N SER A 104 -8.99 6.90 45.96
CA SER A 104 -9.33 8.32 45.69
C SER A 104 -8.32 9.34 46.24
N ILE A 105 -7.09 8.93 46.49
CA ILE A 105 -5.99 9.75 46.97
C ILE A 105 -5.65 10.86 45.99
N ALA A 106 -5.53 12.08 46.44
CA ALA A 106 -5.15 13.23 45.63
C ALA A 106 -3.76 13.80 45.96
N ASP A 107 -3.34 13.63 47.21
CA ASP A 107 -2.06 14.13 47.71
C ASP A 107 -1.31 13.02 48.50
N MET A 108 -0.11 12.71 48.05
CA MET A 108 0.76 11.72 48.72
C MET A 108 1.85 12.39 49.56
N THR A 109 1.66 13.64 49.96
CA THR A 109 2.56 14.30 50.96
C THR A 109 2.73 13.41 52.19
N GLY A 110 3.96 13.22 52.63
CA GLY A 110 4.31 12.30 53.72
C GLY A 110 4.89 10.97 53.23
N ILE A 111 4.74 10.63 51.93
CA ILE A 111 5.34 9.40 51.36
C ILE A 111 6.85 9.32 51.61
N GLU A 112 7.53 10.47 51.68
CA GLU A 112 8.97 10.58 51.95
C GLU A 112 9.37 10.02 53.34
N LYS A 113 8.40 9.77 54.23
CA LYS A 113 8.62 9.13 55.53
C LYS A 113 8.69 7.59 55.42
N LEU A 114 8.11 7.04 54.37
CA LEU A 114 8.08 5.61 54.12
C LEU A 114 9.36 5.15 53.39
N THR A 115 10.52 5.44 54.00
CA THR A 115 11.84 5.21 53.36
C THR A 115 12.20 3.73 53.21
N GLY A 116 11.50 2.82 53.89
CA GLY A 116 11.65 1.38 53.75
C GLY A 116 10.97 0.77 52.51
N LEU A 117 10.11 1.53 51.83
CA LEU A 117 9.33 1.00 50.72
C LEU A 117 10.22 0.41 49.61
N THR A 118 9.93 -0.83 49.30
CA THR A 118 10.46 -1.55 48.13
C THR A 118 9.40 -1.72 47.04
N LYS A 119 8.11 -1.71 47.42
CA LYS A 119 6.97 -1.83 46.53
C LYS A 119 5.93 -0.75 46.87
N LEU A 120 5.50 -0.02 45.83
CA LEU A 120 4.41 0.96 45.91
C LEU A 120 3.43 0.71 44.78
N ILE A 121 2.15 0.52 45.12
CA ILE A 121 1.02 0.49 44.19
C ILE A 121 0.07 1.62 44.60
N CYS A 122 -0.05 2.65 43.75
CA CYS A 122 -0.97 3.77 43.95
C CYS A 122 -1.85 4.01 42.70
N THR A 123 -2.16 2.93 42.04
CA THR A 123 -2.92 2.92 40.78
C THR A 123 -4.34 3.46 40.98
N SER A 124 -4.88 4.13 39.91
CA SER A 124 -6.29 4.57 39.89
C SER A 124 -6.68 5.48 41.04
N ASN A 125 -5.88 6.52 41.24
CA ASN A 125 -6.10 7.59 42.18
C ASN A 125 -6.25 8.96 41.50
N ASN A 126 -6.20 10.05 42.24
CA ASN A 126 -6.30 11.41 41.72
C ASN A 126 -4.97 12.19 41.83
N ILE A 127 -3.85 11.47 41.97
CA ILE A 127 -2.52 12.03 42.29
C ILE A 127 -2.05 12.92 41.15
N THR A 128 -1.68 14.16 41.50
CA THR A 128 -1.17 15.14 40.53
C THR A 128 0.35 15.31 40.60
N THR A 129 0.93 15.06 41.75
CA THR A 129 2.36 15.12 42.04
C THR A 129 2.76 13.95 42.94
N LEU A 130 3.95 13.38 42.74
CA LEU A 130 4.46 12.24 43.53
C LEU A 130 5.98 12.44 43.70
N ASP A 131 6.39 12.80 44.93
CA ASP A 131 7.79 12.94 45.27
C ASP A 131 8.32 11.67 45.91
N LEU A 132 9.12 10.90 45.21
CA LEU A 132 9.75 9.68 45.64
C LEU A 132 11.24 9.84 45.96
N SER A 133 11.75 11.07 46.10
CA SER A 133 13.18 11.38 46.28
C SER A 133 13.79 10.69 47.54
N LYS A 134 12.96 10.28 48.50
CA LYS A 134 13.39 9.58 49.70
C LYS A 134 13.11 8.08 49.71
N ASN A 135 12.30 7.60 48.74
CA ASN A 135 11.91 6.19 48.67
C ASN A 135 12.89 5.38 47.81
N THR A 136 14.20 5.60 48.00
CA THR A 136 15.30 5.07 47.18
C THR A 136 15.46 3.55 47.23
N ASN A 137 14.68 2.88 48.05
CA ASN A 137 14.65 1.42 48.14
C ASN A 137 13.61 0.78 47.18
N LEU A 138 12.79 1.58 46.51
CA LEU A 138 11.78 1.06 45.62
C LEU A 138 12.43 0.24 44.48
N THR A 139 11.90 -0.96 44.34
CA THR A 139 12.18 -1.87 43.21
C THR A 139 10.96 -2.03 42.34
N TYR A 140 9.76 -1.74 42.84
CA TYR A 140 8.50 -1.92 42.16
C TYR A 140 7.60 -0.67 42.38
N LEU A 141 7.19 -0.03 41.26
CA LEU A 141 6.32 1.14 41.27
C LEU A 141 5.18 1.01 40.29
N GLU A 142 3.93 1.01 40.76
CA GLU A 142 2.72 1.19 39.96
C GLU A 142 2.03 2.49 40.37
N CYS A 143 2.02 3.47 39.46
CA CYS A 143 1.33 4.74 39.64
C CYS A 143 0.45 5.09 38.45
N ASN A 144 0.05 4.07 37.69
CA ASN A 144 -0.77 4.24 36.49
C ASN A 144 -2.19 4.73 36.84
N SER A 145 -2.88 5.27 35.87
CA SER A 145 -4.24 5.81 35.99
C SER A 145 -4.35 6.88 37.08
N ASN A 146 -3.48 7.89 36.98
CA ASN A 146 -3.44 9.07 37.81
C ASN A 146 -3.49 10.37 36.99
N LYS A 147 -3.14 11.50 37.59
CA LYS A 147 -3.13 12.82 36.93
C LYS A 147 -1.73 13.45 36.90
N LEU A 148 -0.67 12.63 37.03
CA LEU A 148 0.70 13.07 37.08
C LEU A 148 1.09 13.81 35.81
N THR A 149 1.66 15.01 35.97
CA THR A 149 2.21 15.79 34.85
C THR A 149 3.74 15.67 34.72
N SER A 150 4.37 15.23 35.81
CA SER A 150 5.79 14.89 35.92
C SER A 150 5.97 13.74 36.91
N LEU A 151 6.99 12.92 36.72
CA LEU A 151 7.38 11.84 37.60
C LEU A 151 8.91 11.73 37.54
N ASP A 152 9.57 12.00 38.68
CA ASP A 152 11.01 11.80 38.83
C ASP A 152 11.29 10.45 39.49
N VAL A 153 11.85 9.54 38.67
CA VAL A 153 12.28 8.21 39.13
C VAL A 153 13.80 8.08 39.20
N THR A 154 14.54 9.17 38.94
CA THR A 154 16.00 9.16 38.90
C THR A 154 16.64 8.78 40.26
N PRO A 155 16.01 9.07 41.44
CA PRO A 155 16.52 8.59 42.74
C PRO A 155 16.34 7.09 42.95
N LEU A 156 15.46 6.42 42.19
CA LEU A 156 15.05 5.05 42.38
C LEU A 156 15.96 4.06 41.63
N THR A 157 17.26 4.10 41.94
CA THR A 157 18.29 3.33 41.23
C THR A 157 18.17 1.80 41.31
N LYS A 158 17.28 1.31 42.19
CA LYS A 158 17.00 -0.11 42.38
C LYS A 158 15.73 -0.55 41.63
N LEU A 159 15.07 0.36 40.91
CA LEU A 159 13.79 0.09 40.26
C LEU A 159 13.96 -0.95 39.16
N THR A 160 13.15 -2.01 39.22
CA THR A 160 13.09 -3.09 38.25
C THR A 160 11.79 -3.10 37.46
N TYR A 161 10.73 -2.56 38.06
CA TYR A 161 9.39 -2.52 37.52
C TYR A 161 8.81 -1.10 37.64
N LEU A 162 8.40 -0.52 36.55
CA LEU A 162 7.74 0.79 36.47
C LEU A 162 6.50 0.71 35.59
N ASN A 163 5.34 0.98 36.19
CA ASN A 163 4.09 1.23 35.50
C ASN A 163 3.56 2.64 35.82
N CYS A 164 3.66 3.54 34.86
CA CYS A 164 3.13 4.91 34.95
C CYS A 164 2.12 5.22 33.80
N ASP A 165 1.51 4.17 33.24
CA ASP A 165 0.49 4.26 32.20
C ASP A 165 -0.65 5.21 32.60
N THR A 166 -1.32 5.77 31.61
CA THR A 166 -2.52 6.60 31.80
C THR A 166 -2.30 7.74 32.82
N ASN A 167 -1.36 8.62 32.49
CA ASN A 167 -1.07 9.86 33.20
C ASN A 167 -1.02 11.04 32.20
N LYS A 168 -0.39 12.14 32.53
CA LYS A 168 -0.21 13.34 31.71
C LYS A 168 1.27 13.72 31.56
N LEU A 169 2.16 12.76 31.67
CA LEU A 169 3.59 12.98 31.60
C LEU A 169 3.98 13.50 30.21
N THR A 170 4.79 14.56 30.19
CA THR A 170 5.33 15.14 28.95
C THR A 170 6.76 14.68 28.66
N ASN A 171 7.46 14.23 29.70
CA ASN A 171 8.78 13.59 29.64
C ASN A 171 8.88 12.55 30.75
N LEU A 172 9.79 11.60 30.60
CA LEU A 172 10.13 10.59 31.61
C LEU A 172 11.62 10.26 31.47
N ASP A 173 12.40 10.55 32.53
CA ASP A 173 13.81 10.20 32.57
C ASP A 173 14.00 8.92 33.38
N VAL A 174 14.42 7.85 32.70
CA VAL A 174 14.72 6.54 33.28
C VAL A 174 16.22 6.22 33.20
N SER A 175 17.07 7.20 32.89
CA SER A 175 18.52 7.01 32.70
C SER A 175 19.24 6.47 33.95
N GLN A 176 18.72 6.74 35.14
CA GLN A 176 19.28 6.28 36.42
C GLN A 176 18.66 4.96 36.92
N ASN A 177 17.83 4.29 36.11
CA ASN A 177 17.14 3.06 36.49
C ASN A 177 17.64 1.86 35.63
N PRO A 178 18.93 1.52 35.62
CA PRO A 178 19.51 0.52 34.69
C PRO A 178 19.06 -0.92 34.97
N LEU A 179 18.38 -1.16 36.12
CA LEU A 179 17.84 -2.46 36.50
C LEU A 179 16.41 -2.70 36.02
N LEU A 180 15.79 -1.72 35.34
CA LEU A 180 14.43 -1.89 34.80
C LEU A 180 14.38 -3.08 33.84
N THR A 181 13.44 -3.98 34.15
CA THR A 181 13.08 -5.12 33.29
C THR A 181 11.71 -4.91 32.64
N TYR A 182 10.84 -4.14 33.29
CA TYR A 182 9.50 -3.78 32.82
C TYR A 182 9.30 -2.26 32.88
N LEU A 183 8.90 -1.68 31.76
CA LEU A 183 8.51 -0.27 31.67
C LEU A 183 7.20 -0.16 30.89
N ASN A 184 6.15 0.33 31.57
CA ASN A 184 4.93 0.79 30.91
C ASN A 184 4.74 2.29 31.18
N CYS A 185 4.88 3.09 30.14
CA CYS A 185 4.64 4.53 30.14
C CYS A 185 3.59 4.94 29.08
N ALA A 186 2.73 4.00 28.72
CA ALA A 186 1.69 4.19 27.73
C ALA A 186 0.68 5.28 28.11
N ARG A 187 -0.15 5.72 27.17
CA ARG A 187 -1.26 6.67 27.41
C ARG A 187 -0.83 7.91 28.22
N ASN A 188 0.31 8.48 27.82
CA ASN A 188 0.83 9.74 28.31
C ASN A 188 0.91 10.78 27.18
N THR A 189 1.71 11.80 27.30
CA THR A 189 1.93 12.83 26.27
C THR A 189 3.42 13.03 25.96
N LEU A 190 4.21 11.96 26.14
CA LEU A 190 5.65 11.98 25.90
C LEU A 190 5.95 12.40 24.46
N THR A 191 6.97 13.25 24.29
CA THR A 191 7.47 13.66 22.98
C THR A 191 8.69 12.87 22.55
N GLU A 192 9.39 12.30 23.49
CA GLU A 192 10.58 11.47 23.35
C GLU A 192 10.64 10.46 24.48
N LEU A 193 11.35 9.39 24.31
CA LEU A 193 11.63 8.38 25.34
C LEU A 193 13.03 7.82 25.06
N ASP A 194 13.95 8.05 26.00
CA ASP A 194 15.29 7.49 25.97
C ASP A 194 15.39 6.33 26.96
N VAL A 195 15.54 5.13 26.44
CA VAL A 195 15.74 3.89 27.21
C VAL A 195 17.16 3.34 27.08
N SER A 196 18.09 4.07 26.50
CA SER A 196 19.45 3.61 26.19
C SER A 196 20.21 3.01 27.38
N HIS A 197 19.88 3.44 28.60
CA HIS A 197 20.48 2.96 29.86
C HIS A 197 19.77 1.73 30.45
N ASN A 198 18.56 1.41 29.98
CA ASN A 198 17.72 0.35 30.54
C ASN A 198 17.90 -0.97 29.77
N THR A 199 19.15 -1.45 29.70
CA THR A 199 19.55 -2.60 28.86
C THR A 199 19.00 -3.95 29.34
N GLN A 200 18.39 -3.98 30.56
CA GLN A 200 17.76 -5.17 31.12
C GLN A 200 16.27 -5.28 30.77
N LEU A 201 15.69 -4.32 30.07
CA LEU A 201 14.29 -4.36 29.70
C LEU A 201 13.96 -5.63 28.90
N THR A 202 12.94 -6.33 29.38
CA THR A 202 12.30 -7.47 28.72
C THR A 202 10.97 -7.08 28.12
N GLU A 203 10.31 -6.07 28.68
CA GLU A 203 9.01 -5.56 28.25
C GLU A 203 9.02 -4.03 28.26
N LEU A 204 8.66 -3.44 27.12
CA LEU A 204 8.49 -2.00 26.94
C LEU A 204 7.14 -1.72 26.32
N ASP A 205 6.34 -0.94 27.03
CA ASP A 205 5.07 -0.41 26.53
C ASP A 205 5.07 1.12 26.60
N CYS A 206 5.06 1.76 25.44
CA CYS A 206 5.00 3.21 25.30
C CYS A 206 3.89 3.66 24.33
N HIS A 207 2.87 2.81 24.16
CA HIS A 207 1.79 3.07 23.21
C HIS A 207 0.96 4.32 23.59
N LEU A 208 0.25 4.89 22.61
CA LEU A 208 -0.68 6.03 22.80
C LEU A 208 -0.03 7.28 23.44
N ASN A 209 1.25 7.53 23.17
CA ASN A 209 1.84 8.83 23.49
C ASN A 209 1.58 9.89 22.41
N LYS A 210 1.29 9.47 21.16
CA LYS A 210 0.88 10.31 20.01
C LYS A 210 1.90 11.33 19.52
N LYS A 211 3.08 11.41 20.13
CA LYS A 211 4.10 12.41 19.79
C LYS A 211 5.52 11.84 19.64
N ILE A 212 5.81 10.64 20.15
CA ILE A 212 7.12 10.02 20.01
C ILE A 212 7.40 9.82 18.51
N THR A 213 8.48 10.42 18.01
CA THR A 213 8.88 10.35 16.60
C THR A 213 10.08 9.44 16.38
N LYS A 214 10.83 9.14 17.43
CA LYS A 214 12.00 8.27 17.43
C LYS A 214 11.99 7.42 18.68
N LEU A 215 12.36 6.16 18.55
CA LEU A 215 12.53 5.22 19.64
C LEU A 215 13.70 4.31 19.27
N ASP A 216 14.78 4.37 20.03
CA ASP A 216 15.92 3.47 19.88
C ASP A 216 15.83 2.36 20.93
N VAL A 217 15.59 1.15 20.48
CA VAL A 217 15.54 -0.06 21.29
C VAL A 217 16.71 -1.01 21.03
N THR A 218 17.68 -0.59 20.24
CA THR A 218 18.84 -1.43 19.91
C THR A 218 19.67 -1.86 21.11
N PRO A 219 19.78 -1.07 22.23
CA PRO A 219 20.47 -1.51 23.43
C PRO A 219 19.73 -2.60 24.24
N GLN A 220 18.39 -2.76 24.04
CA GLN A 220 17.54 -3.66 24.80
C GLN A 220 17.56 -5.09 24.24
N THR A 221 18.72 -5.74 24.26
CA THR A 221 18.89 -7.08 23.65
C THR A 221 18.10 -8.19 24.34
N GLN A 222 17.54 -7.93 25.53
CA GLN A 222 16.68 -8.86 26.28
C GLN A 222 15.20 -8.67 26.00
N LEU A 223 14.82 -7.69 25.17
CA LEU A 223 13.42 -7.34 24.91
C LEU A 223 12.68 -8.51 24.25
N THR A 224 11.59 -8.91 24.88
CA THR A 224 10.68 -9.97 24.41
C THR A 224 9.36 -9.39 23.91
N THR A 225 8.95 -8.25 24.48
CA THR A 225 7.70 -7.57 24.15
C THR A 225 7.97 -6.09 23.95
N LEU A 226 7.51 -5.57 22.83
CA LEU A 226 7.51 -4.14 22.52
C LEU A 226 6.12 -3.73 22.04
N ASP A 227 5.52 -2.76 22.72
CA ASP A 227 4.37 -2.01 22.24
C ASP A 227 4.73 -0.53 22.14
N CYS A 228 4.86 -0.04 20.90
CA CYS A 228 5.12 1.36 20.61
C CYS A 228 4.03 1.95 19.68
N SER A 229 2.86 1.33 19.68
CA SER A 229 1.75 1.70 18.84
C SER A 229 1.20 3.09 19.14
N PHE A 230 0.39 3.65 18.21
CA PHE A 230 -0.24 4.97 18.35
C PHE A 230 0.74 6.10 18.67
N ASN A 231 1.85 6.16 17.93
CA ASN A 231 2.86 7.20 18.01
C ASN A 231 3.08 7.87 16.64
N LYS A 232 4.24 8.47 16.41
CA LYS A 232 4.65 9.09 15.14
C LYS A 232 6.02 8.60 14.68
N ILE A 233 6.39 7.40 15.10
CA ILE A 233 7.70 6.83 14.83
C ILE A 233 7.84 6.66 13.31
N THR A 234 8.95 7.14 12.75
CA THR A 234 9.24 7.08 11.32
C THR A 234 10.21 5.97 10.95
N GLU A 235 11.04 5.57 11.91
CA GLU A 235 12.04 4.51 11.78
C GLU A 235 12.08 3.71 13.08
N LEU A 236 12.14 2.39 12.98
CA LEU A 236 12.24 1.47 14.11
C LEU A 236 13.24 0.37 13.78
N ASP A 237 14.38 0.35 14.47
CA ASP A 237 15.38 -0.71 14.35
C ASP A 237 15.23 -1.70 15.52
N VAL A 238 14.80 -2.92 15.20
CA VAL A 238 14.66 -4.04 16.13
C VAL A 238 15.67 -5.16 15.88
N SER A 239 16.69 -4.91 15.04
CA SER A 239 17.67 -5.91 14.61
C SER A 239 18.47 -6.53 15.77
N GLN A 240 18.63 -5.80 16.87
CA GLN A 240 19.32 -6.31 18.07
C GLN A 240 18.39 -7.00 19.06
N ASN A 241 17.07 -6.83 18.93
CA ASN A 241 16.07 -7.40 19.84
C ASN A 241 15.67 -8.82 19.39
N LYS A 242 16.63 -9.72 19.31
CA LYS A 242 16.48 -11.10 18.78
C LYS A 242 15.60 -12.02 19.63
N LEU A 243 15.21 -11.56 20.80
CA LEU A 243 14.30 -12.28 21.70
C LEU A 243 12.85 -11.84 21.56
N LEU A 244 12.57 -10.82 20.74
CA LEU A 244 11.21 -10.35 20.53
C LEU A 244 10.30 -11.51 20.10
N ASN A 245 9.25 -11.67 20.90
CA ASN A 245 8.16 -12.60 20.67
C ASN A 245 6.89 -11.85 20.26
N ARG A 246 6.71 -10.63 20.78
CA ARG A 246 5.59 -9.76 20.50
C ARG A 246 6.07 -8.37 20.09
N LEU A 247 5.67 -7.92 18.92
CA LEU A 247 5.87 -6.56 18.43
C LEU A 247 4.53 -5.96 18.01
N ASN A 248 4.18 -4.84 18.66
CA ASN A 248 3.10 -3.98 18.24
C ASN A 248 3.68 -2.60 17.91
N CYS A 249 3.62 -2.21 16.67
CA CYS A 249 4.04 -0.90 16.16
C CYS A 249 2.96 -0.25 15.27
N ASP A 250 1.69 -0.65 15.46
CA ASP A 250 0.57 -0.13 14.70
C ASP A 250 0.44 1.40 14.84
N THR A 251 -0.25 2.03 13.92
CA THR A 251 -0.55 3.46 13.95
C THR A 251 0.68 4.33 14.22
N ASN A 252 1.65 4.21 13.31
CA ASN A 252 2.88 4.99 13.27
C ASN A 252 3.12 5.58 11.85
N ASN A 253 4.34 6.03 11.56
CA ASN A 253 4.71 6.56 10.25
C ASN A 253 5.84 5.75 9.58
N LEU A 254 5.98 4.46 9.92
CA LEU A 254 7.03 3.60 9.40
C LEU A 254 6.89 3.44 7.89
N THR A 255 7.98 3.64 7.16
CA THR A 255 8.05 3.40 5.72
C THR A 255 8.78 2.11 5.40
N LYS A 256 9.54 1.57 6.36
CA LYS A 256 10.25 0.30 6.31
C LYS A 256 10.29 -0.33 7.69
N LEU A 257 10.33 -1.66 7.73
CA LEU A 257 10.50 -2.44 8.96
C LEU A 257 11.28 -3.71 8.63
N ASP A 258 12.51 -3.81 9.11
CA ASP A 258 13.37 -5.00 8.93
C ASP A 258 13.21 -5.94 10.14
N LEU A 259 12.71 -7.15 9.89
CA LEU A 259 12.42 -8.18 10.89
C LEU A 259 13.31 -9.43 10.74
N ASN A 260 14.32 -9.40 9.90
CA ASN A 260 15.17 -10.56 9.58
C ASN A 260 15.82 -11.21 10.81
N GLN A 261 16.00 -10.48 11.89
CA GLN A 261 16.62 -10.97 13.13
C GLN A 261 15.58 -11.42 14.19
N ASN A 262 14.30 -11.11 13.99
CA ASN A 262 13.25 -11.28 15.00
C ASN A 262 12.48 -12.60 14.81
N ILE A 263 13.20 -13.68 14.53
CA ILE A 263 12.67 -15.01 14.15
C ILE A 263 11.83 -15.71 15.25
N LYS A 264 11.77 -15.13 16.45
CA LYS A 264 10.95 -15.63 17.57
C LYS A 264 9.58 -14.98 17.64
N LEU A 265 9.28 -14.01 16.78
CA LEU A 265 7.98 -13.34 16.78
C LEU A 265 6.85 -14.36 16.58
N THR A 266 5.88 -14.30 17.48
CA THR A 266 4.60 -15.01 17.40
C THR A 266 3.44 -14.07 17.15
N PHE A 267 3.61 -12.80 17.50
CA PHE A 267 2.64 -11.73 17.29
C PHE A 267 3.34 -10.51 16.64
N LEU A 268 2.78 -10.06 15.53
CA LEU A 268 3.20 -8.85 14.84
C LEU A 268 1.97 -8.04 14.46
N ASP A 269 1.90 -6.80 14.94
CA ASP A 269 0.98 -5.79 14.45
C ASP A 269 1.79 -4.58 13.98
N CYS A 270 1.77 -4.36 12.68
CA CYS A 270 2.41 -3.22 12.03
C CYS A 270 1.39 -2.44 11.16
N SER A 271 0.11 -2.62 11.46
CA SER A 271 -0.98 -1.96 10.74
C SER A 271 -0.90 -0.44 10.81
N SER A 272 -1.65 0.26 9.98
CA SER A 272 -1.75 1.73 10.00
C SER A 272 -0.40 2.44 9.95
N ASN A 273 0.45 2.04 9.02
CA ASN A 273 1.75 2.63 8.75
C ASN A 273 1.85 3.06 7.27
N LYS A 274 3.06 3.24 6.76
CA LYS A 274 3.34 3.63 5.37
C LYS A 274 4.25 2.61 4.68
N LEU A 275 4.16 1.34 5.11
CA LEU A 275 4.97 0.26 4.56
C LEU A 275 4.50 -0.03 3.13
N THR A 276 5.43 0.01 2.17
CA THR A 276 5.18 -0.40 0.78
C THR A 276 5.60 -1.84 0.52
N GLU A 277 6.42 -2.39 1.39
CA GLU A 277 6.93 -3.76 1.40
C GLU A 277 7.20 -4.22 2.83
N ILE A 278 7.10 -5.51 3.09
CA ILE A 278 7.50 -6.13 4.36
C ILE A 278 7.91 -7.58 4.11
N ASP A 279 9.09 -7.99 4.57
CA ASP A 279 9.53 -9.38 4.54
C ASP A 279 9.23 -10.06 5.88
N VAL A 280 8.27 -10.97 5.88
CA VAL A 280 7.89 -11.79 7.03
C VAL A 280 8.30 -13.26 6.88
N THR A 281 8.97 -13.61 5.77
CA THR A 281 9.37 -14.99 5.47
C THR A 281 10.28 -15.63 6.53
N PRO A 282 11.14 -14.89 7.29
CA PRO A 282 11.91 -15.46 8.38
C PRO A 282 11.09 -15.79 9.63
N LEU A 283 9.85 -15.26 9.76
CA LEU A 283 9.05 -15.28 11.00
C LEU A 283 8.20 -16.54 11.14
N THR A 284 8.78 -17.71 10.97
CA THR A 284 8.08 -19.01 10.92
C THR A 284 7.32 -19.40 12.20
N GLN A 285 7.46 -18.63 13.28
CA GLN A 285 6.73 -18.83 14.54
C GLN A 285 5.46 -17.96 14.64
N LEU A 286 5.23 -17.08 13.66
CA LEU A 286 4.13 -16.13 13.71
C LEU A 286 2.78 -16.84 13.72
N THR A 287 1.93 -16.42 14.67
CA THR A 287 0.55 -16.91 14.81
C THR A 287 -0.49 -15.83 14.58
N TYR A 288 -0.13 -14.59 14.85
CA TYR A 288 -0.94 -13.39 14.58
C TYR A 288 -0.14 -12.39 13.75
N PHE A 289 -0.72 -11.94 12.65
CA PHE A 289 -0.12 -10.91 11.81
C PHE A 289 -1.19 -9.92 11.34
N ASP A 290 -1.00 -8.65 11.67
CA ASP A 290 -1.76 -7.54 11.12
C ASP A 290 -0.83 -6.57 10.39
N CYS A 291 -1.05 -6.41 9.09
CA CYS A 291 -0.35 -5.47 8.23
C CYS A 291 -1.33 -4.49 7.54
N GLY A 292 -2.56 -4.43 8.01
CA GLY A 292 -3.62 -3.61 7.42
C GLY A 292 -3.28 -2.12 7.38
N ILE A 293 -3.99 -1.38 6.53
CA ILE A 293 -3.85 0.08 6.38
C ILE A 293 -2.38 0.47 6.09
N ASN A 294 -1.77 -0.30 5.20
CA ASN A 294 -0.46 -0.02 4.61
C ASN A 294 -0.58 -0.09 3.08
N PRO A 295 0.19 0.68 2.31
CA PRO A 295 0.16 0.61 0.85
C PRO A 295 0.99 -0.58 0.29
N LEU A 296 0.81 -1.77 0.90
CA LEU A 296 1.45 -3.01 0.46
C LEU A 296 0.83 -3.48 -0.84
N THR A 297 1.65 -3.79 -1.85
CA THR A 297 1.20 -4.33 -3.15
C THR A 297 1.45 -5.82 -3.29
N GLU A 298 2.34 -6.39 -2.47
CA GLU A 298 2.72 -7.80 -2.43
C GLU A 298 2.90 -8.22 -0.98
N LEU A 299 2.64 -9.50 -0.66
CA LEU A 299 2.83 -10.06 0.67
C LEU A 299 3.06 -11.57 0.56
N ASP A 300 4.25 -12.04 0.95
CA ASP A 300 4.58 -13.47 1.02
C ASP A 300 4.40 -14.00 2.45
N VAL A 301 3.39 -14.84 2.65
CA VAL A 301 3.10 -15.53 3.90
C VAL A 301 3.34 -17.04 3.83
N SER A 302 3.97 -17.53 2.75
CA SER A 302 4.13 -18.97 2.45
C SER A 302 4.90 -19.75 3.53
N THR A 303 5.80 -19.10 4.26
CA THR A 303 6.58 -19.74 5.34
C THR A 303 5.85 -19.76 6.68
N LEU A 304 4.72 -19.04 6.82
CA LEU A 304 4.02 -18.80 8.08
C LEU A 304 3.00 -19.90 8.39
N SER A 305 3.43 -21.14 8.43
CA SER A 305 2.55 -22.32 8.58
C SER A 305 1.81 -22.40 9.92
N LYS A 306 2.19 -21.61 10.92
CA LYS A 306 1.54 -21.49 12.24
C LYS A 306 0.52 -20.37 12.33
N LEU A 307 0.37 -19.59 11.27
CA LEU A 307 -0.49 -18.41 11.27
C LEU A 307 -1.95 -18.81 11.52
N THR A 308 -2.56 -18.24 12.53
CA THR A 308 -3.96 -18.43 12.91
C THR A 308 -4.83 -17.23 12.58
N THR A 309 -4.24 -16.05 12.60
CA THR A 309 -4.91 -14.79 12.27
C THR A 309 -4.05 -13.97 11.33
N LEU A 310 -4.63 -13.55 10.22
CA LEU A 310 -4.05 -12.63 9.25
C LEU A 310 -5.03 -11.50 8.98
N GLU A 311 -4.57 -10.26 9.17
CA GLU A 311 -5.32 -9.06 8.84
C GLU A 311 -4.50 -8.22 7.84
N CYS A 312 -5.06 -7.98 6.66
CA CYS A 312 -4.46 -7.15 5.61
C CYS A 312 -5.45 -6.06 5.12
N ILE A 313 -6.29 -5.59 6.03
CA ILE A 313 -7.36 -4.61 5.79
C ILE A 313 -6.83 -3.39 5.05
N GLN A 314 -7.53 -2.93 4.00
CA GLN A 314 -7.22 -1.69 3.26
C GLN A 314 -5.75 -1.63 2.78
N THR A 315 -5.23 -2.74 2.28
CA THR A 315 -3.96 -2.79 1.56
C THR A 315 -4.20 -2.69 0.04
N ASP A 316 -3.11 -2.49 -0.70
CA ASP A 316 -3.11 -2.43 -2.16
C ASP A 316 -2.74 -3.78 -2.82
N LEU A 317 -2.83 -4.89 -2.06
CA LEU A 317 -2.50 -6.24 -2.55
C LEU A 317 -3.30 -6.60 -3.80
N LEU A 318 -2.60 -7.13 -4.79
CA LEU A 318 -3.20 -7.62 -6.03
C LEU A 318 -3.71 -9.06 -5.88
N GLU A 319 -2.99 -9.85 -5.11
CA GLU A 319 -3.27 -11.26 -4.79
C GLU A 319 -2.68 -11.62 -3.42
N ILE A 320 -3.08 -12.74 -2.87
CA ILE A 320 -2.48 -13.33 -1.67
C ILE A 320 -2.56 -14.85 -1.75
N ASP A 321 -1.42 -15.54 -1.58
CA ASP A 321 -1.35 -17.00 -1.53
C ASP A 321 -1.43 -17.49 -0.08
N LEU A 322 -2.54 -18.16 0.27
CA LEU A 322 -2.81 -18.71 1.59
C LEU A 322 -2.65 -20.25 1.67
N THR A 323 -2.16 -20.89 0.60
CA THR A 323 -2.09 -22.34 0.48
C THR A 323 -1.28 -23.01 1.60
N HIS A 324 -0.27 -22.34 2.12
CA HIS A 324 0.61 -22.83 3.19
C HIS A 324 0.11 -22.49 4.61
N ASN A 325 -0.87 -21.61 4.76
CA ASN A 325 -1.37 -21.13 6.06
C ASN A 325 -2.55 -21.98 6.55
N THR A 326 -2.38 -23.30 6.59
CA THR A 326 -3.44 -24.27 6.87
C THR A 326 -4.03 -24.22 8.28
N GLN A 327 -3.40 -23.49 9.22
CA GLN A 327 -3.90 -23.27 10.58
C GLN A 327 -4.75 -21.99 10.69
N LEU A 328 -4.94 -21.26 9.59
CA LEU A 328 -5.64 -19.98 9.61
C LEU A 328 -7.10 -20.16 10.05
N THR A 329 -7.47 -19.45 11.12
CA THR A 329 -8.83 -19.43 11.68
C THR A 329 -9.54 -18.12 11.38
N ASN A 330 -8.81 -17.02 11.29
CA ASN A 330 -9.34 -15.70 11.01
C ASN A 330 -8.54 -15.07 9.87
N PHE A 331 -9.24 -14.68 8.83
CA PHE A 331 -8.65 -13.92 7.73
C PHE A 331 -9.50 -12.69 7.45
N LYS A 332 -8.85 -11.51 7.37
CA LYS A 332 -9.50 -10.25 7.04
C LYS A 332 -8.76 -9.55 5.89
N ALA A 333 -9.49 -9.30 4.84
CA ALA A 333 -9.08 -8.53 3.66
C ALA A 333 -10.10 -7.41 3.35
N GLU A 334 -10.70 -6.83 4.41
CA GLU A 334 -11.67 -5.73 4.26
C GLU A 334 -11.05 -4.56 3.49
N GLY A 335 -11.73 -4.10 2.46
CA GLY A 335 -11.30 -2.96 1.65
C GLY A 335 -10.14 -3.23 0.69
N CYS A 336 -9.66 -4.46 0.56
CA CYS A 336 -8.63 -4.88 -0.40
C CYS A 336 -9.20 -4.98 -1.83
N ARG A 337 -9.55 -3.84 -2.42
CA ARG A 337 -10.31 -3.75 -3.69
C ARG A 337 -9.62 -4.36 -4.90
N LYS A 338 -8.31 -4.60 -4.82
CA LYS A 338 -7.51 -5.12 -5.93
C LYS A 338 -7.44 -6.65 -5.94
N ILE A 339 -7.72 -7.30 -4.80
CA ILE A 339 -7.83 -8.76 -4.72
C ILE A 339 -9.11 -9.18 -5.45
N LYS A 340 -8.96 -9.87 -6.58
CA LYS A 340 -10.09 -10.38 -7.37
C LYS A 340 -10.30 -11.86 -7.23
N ASP A 341 -9.21 -12.58 -7.03
CA ASP A 341 -9.19 -14.02 -6.85
C ASP A 341 -8.68 -14.33 -5.44
N LEU A 342 -9.42 -15.12 -4.69
CA LEU A 342 -9.05 -15.52 -3.33
C LEU A 342 -9.33 -17.03 -3.15
N ASP A 343 -8.25 -17.80 -3.03
CA ASP A 343 -8.34 -19.23 -2.72
C ASP A 343 -8.16 -19.46 -1.22
N VAL A 344 -9.22 -19.93 -0.56
CA VAL A 344 -9.24 -20.33 0.86
C VAL A 344 -9.46 -21.82 1.05
N THR A 345 -9.40 -22.61 -0.03
CA THR A 345 -9.70 -24.07 0.02
C THR A 345 -8.72 -24.87 0.88
N HIS A 346 -7.49 -24.37 1.06
CA HIS A 346 -6.48 -24.97 1.93
C HIS A 346 -6.63 -24.57 3.41
N ASN A 347 -7.41 -23.53 3.71
CA ASN A 347 -7.56 -22.98 5.05
C ASN A 347 -8.77 -23.60 5.78
N THR A 348 -8.74 -24.91 5.94
CA THR A 348 -9.86 -25.72 6.45
C THR A 348 -10.22 -25.46 7.93
N GLN A 349 -9.43 -24.67 8.63
CA GLN A 349 -9.66 -24.24 10.00
C GLN A 349 -10.39 -22.91 10.11
N LEU A 350 -10.68 -22.22 8.98
CA LEU A 350 -11.31 -20.92 8.99
C LEU A 350 -12.61 -20.91 9.80
N TYR A 351 -12.66 -19.99 10.76
CA TYR A 351 -13.78 -19.70 11.63
C TYR A 351 -14.44 -18.36 11.25
N SER A 352 -13.64 -17.38 10.86
CA SER A 352 -14.08 -16.06 10.39
C SER A 352 -13.36 -15.66 9.11
N LEU A 353 -14.13 -15.25 8.12
CA LEU A 353 -13.63 -14.70 6.86
C LEU A 353 -14.28 -13.33 6.63
N ASP A 354 -13.47 -12.31 6.47
CA ASP A 354 -13.91 -10.95 6.17
C ASP A 354 -13.25 -10.44 4.90
N CYS A 355 -14.06 -10.28 3.86
CA CYS A 355 -13.67 -9.76 2.55
C CYS A 355 -14.51 -8.55 2.14
N GLN A 356 -15.11 -7.82 3.09
CA GLN A 356 -15.94 -6.66 2.80
C GLN A 356 -15.18 -5.65 1.93
N GLY A 357 -15.80 -5.22 0.85
CA GLY A 357 -15.18 -4.26 -0.09
C GLY A 357 -13.95 -4.79 -0.83
N ALA A 358 -13.66 -6.09 -0.79
CA ALA A 358 -12.68 -6.71 -1.67
C ALA A 358 -13.24 -6.86 -3.09
N GLY A 359 -12.35 -6.91 -4.08
CA GLY A 359 -12.75 -6.99 -5.50
C GLY A 359 -13.15 -8.38 -5.98
N ILE A 360 -13.40 -9.34 -5.07
CA ILE A 360 -13.65 -10.74 -5.40
C ILE A 360 -14.96 -10.91 -6.18
N THR A 361 -14.89 -11.73 -7.24
CA THR A 361 -16.03 -12.08 -8.11
C THR A 361 -16.54 -13.49 -7.88
N GLU A 362 -15.68 -14.38 -7.38
CA GLU A 362 -15.96 -15.77 -7.05
C GLU A 362 -15.30 -16.13 -5.71
N LEU A 363 -15.86 -17.10 -4.99
CA LEU A 363 -15.32 -17.56 -3.71
C LEU A 363 -15.76 -19.03 -3.48
N ASP A 364 -14.81 -19.95 -3.41
CA ASP A 364 -15.04 -21.35 -3.07
C ASP A 364 -14.86 -21.57 -1.56
N LEU A 365 -15.96 -21.89 -0.87
CA LEU A 365 -16.02 -22.19 0.54
C LEU A 365 -16.22 -23.68 0.85
N SER A 366 -16.10 -24.56 -0.17
CA SER A 366 -16.38 -26.00 -0.05
C SER A 366 -15.52 -26.70 1.00
N GLN A 367 -14.32 -26.21 1.24
CA GLN A 367 -13.34 -26.79 2.18
C GLN A 367 -13.29 -26.10 3.55
N ASN A 368 -14.24 -25.17 3.85
CA ASN A 368 -14.24 -24.39 5.08
C ASN A 368 -15.42 -24.72 6.03
N PRO A 369 -15.64 -25.99 6.43
CA PRO A 369 -16.83 -26.43 7.18
C PRO A 369 -16.86 -25.90 8.63
N LYS A 370 -15.83 -25.22 9.10
CA LYS A 370 -15.74 -24.61 10.42
C LYS A 370 -16.19 -23.15 10.45
N LEU A 371 -16.47 -22.56 9.29
CA LEU A 371 -16.81 -21.14 9.15
C LEU A 371 -18.08 -20.81 9.95
N VAL A 372 -17.98 -19.74 10.78
CA VAL A 372 -19.04 -19.25 11.66
C VAL A 372 -19.46 -17.84 11.29
N TYR A 373 -18.52 -17.01 10.89
CA TYR A 373 -18.73 -15.60 10.50
C TYR A 373 -18.21 -15.37 9.10
N LEU A 374 -19.06 -14.82 8.24
CA LEU A 374 -18.72 -14.53 6.84
C LEU A 374 -19.20 -13.11 6.50
N TYR A 375 -18.25 -12.24 6.10
CA TYR A 375 -18.50 -10.84 5.77
C TYR A 375 -18.05 -10.58 4.34
N LEU A 376 -19.00 -10.27 3.46
CA LEU A 376 -18.82 -10.11 2.01
C LEU A 376 -19.49 -8.84 1.47
N ASN A 377 -19.90 -7.92 2.35
CA ASN A 377 -20.54 -6.67 1.91
C ASN A 377 -19.69 -5.93 0.89
N ASN A 378 -20.36 -5.33 -0.12
CA ASN A 378 -19.70 -4.51 -1.14
C ASN A 378 -18.64 -5.28 -1.95
N THR A 379 -18.85 -6.58 -2.21
CA THR A 379 -18.04 -7.36 -3.15
C THR A 379 -18.77 -7.52 -4.49
N GLU A 380 -18.02 -7.94 -5.52
CA GLU A 380 -18.55 -8.16 -6.88
C GLU A 380 -19.09 -9.60 -7.08
N LEU A 381 -19.37 -10.32 -5.99
CA LEU A 381 -19.83 -11.70 -6.04
C LEU A 381 -21.18 -11.84 -6.72
N THR A 382 -21.26 -12.72 -7.70
CA THR A 382 -22.49 -13.06 -8.42
C THR A 382 -23.12 -14.37 -7.96
N LYS A 383 -22.32 -15.22 -7.32
CA LYS A 383 -22.75 -16.53 -6.78
C LYS A 383 -22.12 -16.76 -5.41
N LEU A 384 -22.87 -17.44 -4.54
CA LEU A 384 -22.39 -17.79 -3.21
C LEU A 384 -22.98 -19.14 -2.77
N ASP A 385 -22.15 -20.17 -2.71
CA ASP A 385 -22.53 -21.47 -2.14
C ASP A 385 -21.96 -21.64 -0.73
N VAL A 386 -22.82 -21.58 0.26
CA VAL A 386 -22.49 -21.81 1.68
C VAL A 386 -23.04 -23.14 2.20
N SER A 387 -23.53 -24.01 1.32
CA SER A 387 -24.12 -25.30 1.73
C SER A 387 -23.15 -26.20 2.53
N PRO A 388 -21.81 -26.17 2.33
CA PRO A 388 -20.87 -26.90 3.17
C PRO A 388 -20.66 -26.28 4.55
N ASN A 389 -20.99 -24.99 4.72
CA ASN A 389 -20.63 -24.18 5.88
C ASN A 389 -21.75 -24.21 6.95
N THR A 390 -22.19 -25.39 7.35
CA THR A 390 -23.36 -25.60 8.22
C THR A 390 -23.23 -24.99 9.63
N LYS A 391 -22.05 -24.48 10.00
CA LYS A 391 -21.78 -23.82 11.28
C LYS A 391 -21.94 -22.29 11.22
N LEU A 392 -22.22 -21.73 10.04
CA LEU A 392 -22.43 -20.29 9.90
C LEU A 392 -23.53 -19.81 10.86
N LYS A 393 -23.18 -18.74 11.59
CA LYS A 393 -24.07 -18.02 12.50
C LYS A 393 -24.48 -16.67 11.98
N LYS A 394 -23.62 -16.02 11.20
CA LYS A 394 -23.87 -14.71 10.58
C LYS A 394 -23.29 -14.66 9.18
N LEU A 395 -24.02 -14.08 8.28
CA LEU A 395 -23.62 -13.80 6.92
C LEU A 395 -24.02 -12.36 6.56
N PHE A 396 -23.04 -11.58 6.15
CA PHE A 396 -23.20 -10.22 5.63
C PHE A 396 -22.79 -10.24 4.16
N CYS A 397 -23.72 -10.01 3.26
CA CYS A 397 -23.48 -9.91 1.81
C CYS A 397 -24.35 -8.80 1.19
N GLU A 398 -24.43 -7.66 1.90
CA GLU A 398 -25.11 -6.47 1.39
C GLU A 398 -24.34 -5.86 0.22
N ASN A 399 -25.09 -5.27 -0.74
CA ASN A 399 -24.50 -4.64 -1.92
C ASN A 399 -23.56 -5.58 -2.70
N THR A 400 -24.01 -6.81 -2.96
CA THR A 400 -23.39 -7.77 -3.86
C THR A 400 -24.26 -8.00 -5.09
N HIS A 401 -23.95 -9.00 -5.91
CA HIS A 401 -24.72 -9.34 -7.12
C HIS A 401 -25.29 -10.75 -7.05
N VAL A 402 -25.43 -11.30 -5.86
CA VAL A 402 -25.94 -12.67 -5.63
C VAL A 402 -27.43 -12.74 -5.91
N GLN A 403 -27.84 -13.77 -6.66
CA GLN A 403 -29.24 -14.03 -7.04
C GLN A 403 -29.85 -15.19 -6.26
N ASP A 404 -29.09 -16.27 -6.08
CA ASP A 404 -29.55 -17.51 -5.44
C ASP A 404 -28.98 -17.65 -4.02
N PHE A 405 -29.87 -17.58 -3.05
CA PHE A 405 -29.58 -17.77 -1.62
C PHE A 405 -30.00 -19.16 -1.12
N SER A 406 -30.48 -20.05 -1.98
CA SER A 406 -31.00 -21.37 -1.62
C SER A 406 -29.98 -22.31 -0.97
N SER A 407 -28.69 -22.06 -1.17
CA SER A 407 -27.58 -22.79 -0.50
C SER A 407 -27.64 -22.69 1.03
N MET A 408 -28.35 -21.66 1.56
CA MET A 408 -28.50 -21.38 2.99
C MET A 408 -29.62 -22.18 3.67
N ARG A 409 -30.43 -22.90 2.90
CA ARG A 409 -31.66 -23.57 3.36
C ARG A 409 -31.47 -24.42 4.64
N ASN A 410 -30.34 -25.08 4.80
CA ASN A 410 -30.07 -25.97 5.92
C ASN A 410 -29.32 -25.31 7.08
N ILE A 411 -29.11 -24.00 7.03
CA ILE A 411 -28.35 -23.24 8.04
C ILE A 411 -29.34 -22.40 8.88
N ALA A 412 -29.99 -23.07 9.84
CA ALA A 412 -31.05 -22.45 10.65
C ALA A 412 -30.65 -21.14 11.36
N ALA A 413 -29.36 -20.97 11.68
CA ALA A 413 -28.85 -19.74 12.30
C ALA A 413 -28.97 -18.50 11.39
N LEU A 414 -28.96 -18.68 10.08
CA LEU A 414 -29.07 -17.59 9.10
C LEU A 414 -30.52 -17.07 8.93
N ASN A 415 -31.52 -17.76 9.44
CA ASN A 415 -32.91 -17.30 9.35
C ASN A 415 -33.13 -15.89 9.92
N ASN A 416 -32.33 -15.50 10.93
CA ASN A 416 -32.38 -14.20 11.59
C ASN A 416 -31.05 -13.42 11.57
N ASN A 417 -30.03 -13.96 10.92
CA ASN A 417 -28.68 -13.39 10.90
C ASN A 417 -28.08 -13.34 9.48
N LEU A 418 -28.94 -13.24 8.49
CA LEU A 418 -28.62 -12.96 7.11
C LEU A 418 -28.86 -11.46 6.85
N TYR A 419 -27.87 -10.80 6.32
CA TYR A 419 -27.89 -9.40 5.90
C TYR A 419 -27.50 -9.35 4.43
N ALA A 420 -28.49 -9.18 3.55
CA ALA A 420 -28.32 -9.31 2.10
C ALA A 420 -29.16 -8.24 1.34
N GLU A 421 -29.24 -7.04 1.90
CA GLU A 421 -29.89 -5.91 1.23
C GLU A 421 -28.98 -5.31 0.15
N GLY A 422 -29.56 -4.59 -0.79
CA GLY A 422 -28.82 -3.83 -1.80
C GLY A 422 -28.19 -4.68 -2.92
N GLN A 423 -28.71 -5.89 -3.17
CA GLN A 423 -28.26 -6.69 -4.31
C GLN A 423 -28.51 -5.95 -5.62
N THR A 424 -27.52 -5.90 -6.51
CA THR A 424 -27.64 -5.24 -7.80
C THR A 424 -27.28 -6.21 -8.93
N ILE A 425 -28.22 -6.38 -9.85
CA ILE A 425 -28.05 -7.27 -10.98
C ILE A 425 -28.26 -6.48 -12.26
N THR A 426 -27.29 -6.50 -13.16
CA THR A 426 -27.44 -5.89 -14.48
C THR A 426 -27.58 -7.00 -15.52
N MET A 427 -28.72 -7.00 -16.18
CA MET A 427 -29.01 -7.93 -17.27
C MET A 427 -28.31 -7.51 -18.57
N PRO A 428 -28.11 -8.42 -19.52
CA PRO A 428 -27.70 -8.05 -20.86
C PRO A 428 -28.62 -6.98 -21.47
N LYS A 429 -28.07 -6.21 -22.38
CA LYS A 429 -28.81 -5.18 -23.10
C LYS A 429 -29.81 -5.82 -24.06
N GLU A 430 -31.06 -5.36 -24.04
CA GLU A 430 -32.15 -5.85 -24.86
C GLU A 430 -32.54 -4.86 -25.96
N THR A 431 -33.23 -5.35 -27.00
CA THR A 431 -33.76 -4.51 -28.07
C THR A 431 -35.27 -4.38 -27.96
N LEU A 432 -35.79 -3.15 -27.98
CA LEU A 432 -37.21 -2.91 -27.94
C LEU A 432 -37.97 -3.48 -29.15
N ILE A 433 -39.17 -4.01 -28.90
CA ILE A 433 -40.11 -4.39 -29.95
C ILE A 433 -41.32 -3.51 -29.80
N ASN A 434 -41.57 -2.66 -30.80
CA ASN A 434 -42.71 -1.69 -30.78
C ASN A 434 -42.76 -0.80 -29.52
N ASN A 435 -41.61 -0.31 -29.07
CA ASN A 435 -41.44 0.47 -27.83
C ASN A 435 -41.88 -0.30 -26.58
N SER A 436 -41.87 -1.64 -26.63
CA SER A 436 -42.20 -2.50 -25.51
C SER A 436 -41.03 -3.47 -25.24
N LEU A 437 -40.90 -3.86 -24.00
CA LEU A 437 -39.90 -4.85 -23.55
C LEU A 437 -40.57 -5.86 -22.64
N THR A 438 -40.39 -7.15 -22.89
CA THR A 438 -40.85 -8.22 -22.02
C THR A 438 -39.65 -9.06 -21.61
N ILE A 439 -39.44 -9.21 -20.31
CA ILE A 439 -38.32 -9.94 -19.73
C ILE A 439 -38.82 -11.07 -18.86
N ALA A 440 -38.26 -12.25 -19.00
CA ALA A 440 -38.45 -13.33 -18.04
C ALA A 440 -37.68 -13.01 -16.74
N VAL A 441 -38.35 -13.12 -15.61
CA VAL A 441 -37.71 -13.04 -14.30
C VAL A 441 -36.84 -14.27 -14.11
N SER A 442 -35.57 -14.06 -13.64
CA SER A 442 -34.63 -15.16 -13.43
C SER A 442 -35.21 -16.21 -12.46
N PRO A 443 -35.21 -17.50 -12.83
CA PRO A 443 -35.62 -18.57 -11.93
C PRO A 443 -34.65 -18.74 -10.74
N ASP A 444 -33.45 -18.14 -10.82
CA ASP A 444 -32.41 -18.20 -9.78
C ASP A 444 -32.60 -17.13 -8.70
N LEU A 445 -33.64 -16.28 -8.79
CA LEU A 445 -34.00 -15.35 -7.70
C LEU A 445 -34.72 -16.11 -6.57
N LEU A 446 -33.88 -16.80 -5.77
CA LEU A 446 -34.35 -17.66 -4.69
C LEU A 446 -33.93 -17.11 -3.32
N ASP A 447 -34.88 -17.15 -2.36
CA ASP A 447 -34.62 -16.79 -0.98
C ASP A 447 -33.78 -17.88 -0.24
N GLN A 448 -33.39 -17.61 0.99
CA GLN A 448 -32.63 -18.51 1.85
C GLN A 448 -33.35 -19.84 2.17
N PHE A 449 -34.60 -19.98 1.80
CA PHE A 449 -35.39 -21.21 1.93
C PHE A 449 -35.57 -21.93 0.58
N GLY A 450 -35.08 -21.31 -0.51
CA GLY A 450 -35.23 -21.79 -1.88
C GLY A 450 -36.62 -21.50 -2.46
N ASN A 451 -37.33 -20.51 -1.97
CA ASN A 451 -38.57 -20.05 -2.55
C ASN A 451 -38.30 -18.87 -3.50
N PRO A 452 -39.13 -18.72 -4.57
CA PRO A 452 -39.08 -17.52 -5.40
C PRO A 452 -39.30 -16.25 -4.57
N MET A 453 -38.56 -15.20 -4.89
CA MET A 453 -38.70 -13.89 -4.22
C MET A 453 -39.95 -13.12 -4.72
N ASN A 454 -40.43 -12.17 -3.93
CA ASN A 454 -41.49 -11.25 -4.35
C ASN A 454 -40.91 -10.25 -5.35
N ILE A 455 -41.58 -10.05 -6.47
CA ILE A 455 -41.16 -9.19 -7.58
C ILE A 455 -42.02 -7.94 -7.61
N GLU A 456 -41.40 -6.76 -7.63
CA GLU A 456 -42.10 -5.49 -7.78
C GLU A 456 -41.45 -4.71 -8.95
N PRO A 457 -42.13 -4.62 -10.10
CA PRO A 457 -41.66 -3.87 -11.25
C PRO A 457 -41.55 -2.38 -10.97
N GLY A 458 -40.46 -1.75 -11.40
CA GLY A 458 -40.32 -0.31 -11.54
C GLY A 458 -40.76 0.20 -12.90
N ASP A 459 -40.65 1.50 -13.12
CA ASP A 459 -40.84 2.16 -14.41
C ASP A 459 -42.17 1.85 -15.12
N GLY A 460 -43.20 1.52 -14.34
CA GLY A 460 -44.56 1.22 -14.85
C GLY A 460 -44.71 -0.18 -15.45
N GLY A 461 -43.80 -1.08 -15.20
CA GLY A 461 -43.85 -2.49 -15.65
C GLY A 461 -45.01 -3.24 -15.02
N VAL A 462 -45.49 -4.29 -15.70
CA VAL A 462 -46.55 -5.20 -15.23
C VAL A 462 -45.98 -6.61 -15.13
N TYR A 463 -46.02 -7.19 -13.93
CA TYR A 463 -45.58 -8.55 -13.66
C TYR A 463 -46.73 -9.54 -13.86
N ASP A 464 -46.51 -10.52 -14.73
CA ASP A 464 -47.41 -11.66 -14.88
C ASP A 464 -46.79 -12.89 -14.17
N GLN A 465 -47.39 -13.25 -13.04
CA GLN A 465 -46.94 -14.38 -12.23
C GLN A 465 -47.14 -15.73 -12.94
N ALA A 466 -48.10 -15.84 -13.88
CA ALA A 466 -48.37 -17.12 -14.56
C ALA A 466 -47.25 -17.48 -15.57
N THR A 467 -46.68 -16.47 -16.22
CA THR A 467 -45.62 -16.60 -17.19
C THR A 467 -44.25 -16.29 -16.58
N ASN A 468 -44.20 -15.75 -15.37
CA ASN A 468 -43.01 -15.24 -14.70
C ASN A 468 -42.27 -14.19 -15.56
N THR A 469 -43.02 -13.27 -16.15
CA THR A 469 -42.46 -12.20 -17.00
C THR A 469 -42.89 -10.82 -16.55
N ILE A 470 -42.10 -9.80 -16.84
CA ILE A 470 -42.46 -8.40 -16.67
C ILE A 470 -42.52 -7.75 -18.04
N THR A 471 -43.59 -7.02 -18.31
CA THR A 471 -43.76 -6.25 -19.56
C THR A 471 -43.84 -4.76 -19.26
N TRP A 472 -43.06 -3.98 -19.99
CA TRP A 472 -43.10 -2.51 -20.03
C TRP A 472 -43.60 -2.08 -21.42
N GLU A 473 -44.47 -1.13 -21.45
CA GLU A 473 -44.99 -0.56 -22.70
C GLU A 473 -44.64 0.94 -22.81
N ASN A 474 -44.64 1.46 -24.03
CA ASN A 474 -44.41 2.89 -24.34
C ASN A 474 -43.06 3.39 -23.79
N LEU A 475 -42.02 2.59 -23.84
CA LEU A 475 -40.67 2.94 -23.42
C LEU A 475 -40.07 4.00 -24.35
N SER A 476 -39.33 4.97 -23.76
CA SER A 476 -38.52 5.96 -24.46
C SER A 476 -37.05 5.66 -24.31
N THR A 477 -36.33 5.87 -25.37
CA THR A 477 -34.85 5.73 -25.37
C THR A 477 -34.11 6.86 -24.64
N ASP A 478 -34.82 7.88 -24.15
CA ASP A 478 -34.25 8.93 -23.30
C ASP A 478 -33.81 8.40 -21.90
N ASN A 479 -34.46 7.31 -21.45
CA ASN A 479 -34.06 6.58 -20.24
C ASN A 479 -33.91 5.10 -20.62
N PRO A 480 -32.74 4.69 -21.11
CA PRO A 480 -32.56 3.42 -21.80
C PRO A 480 -32.34 2.22 -20.87
N ALA A 481 -33.08 2.16 -19.76
CA ALA A 481 -33.12 1.02 -18.85
C ALA A 481 -34.45 0.92 -18.12
N VAL A 482 -34.88 -0.31 -17.80
CA VAL A 482 -35.96 -0.61 -16.89
C VAL A 482 -35.44 -1.34 -15.68
N THR A 483 -36.19 -1.24 -14.58
CA THR A 483 -35.83 -1.86 -13.30
C THR A 483 -37.00 -2.66 -12.72
N TYR A 484 -36.65 -3.64 -11.91
CA TYR A 484 -37.56 -4.25 -10.95
C TYR A 484 -36.82 -4.61 -9.66
N THR A 485 -37.53 -4.60 -8.55
CA THR A 485 -36.97 -5.03 -7.26
C THR A 485 -37.44 -6.45 -6.93
N PHE A 486 -36.63 -7.14 -6.17
CA PHE A 486 -36.95 -8.44 -5.60
C PHE A 486 -36.74 -8.42 -4.09
N THR A 487 -37.59 -9.11 -3.35
CA THR A 487 -37.52 -9.12 -1.89
C THR A 487 -37.92 -10.51 -1.36
N SER A 488 -37.11 -11.06 -0.44
CA SER A 488 -37.52 -12.27 0.29
C SER A 488 -38.75 -12.02 1.18
N ALA A 489 -39.51 -13.07 1.49
CA ALA A 489 -40.73 -12.95 2.31
C ALA A 489 -40.48 -12.37 3.71
N ASN A 490 -39.29 -12.55 4.29
CA ASN A 490 -38.92 -11.98 5.59
C ASN A 490 -38.18 -10.63 5.48
N GLY A 491 -37.96 -10.11 4.28
CA GLY A 491 -37.24 -8.85 4.04
C GLY A 491 -35.73 -8.87 4.24
N ALA A 492 -35.12 -10.02 4.50
CA ALA A 492 -33.67 -10.13 4.73
C ALA A 492 -32.83 -9.99 3.45
N ILE A 493 -33.43 -10.25 2.30
CA ILE A 493 -32.82 -10.16 0.97
C ILE A 493 -33.63 -9.14 0.19
N VAL A 494 -32.96 -8.11 -0.31
CA VAL A 494 -33.54 -7.07 -1.14
C VAL A 494 -32.56 -6.72 -2.25
N GLY A 495 -33.04 -6.61 -3.47
CA GLY A 495 -32.20 -6.22 -4.58
C GLY A 495 -32.95 -5.58 -5.74
N THR A 496 -32.18 -5.10 -6.70
CA THR A 496 -32.69 -4.46 -7.91
C THR A 496 -32.06 -5.10 -9.14
N VAL A 497 -32.88 -5.46 -10.09
CA VAL A 497 -32.46 -5.87 -11.42
C VAL A 497 -32.64 -4.70 -12.37
N THR A 498 -31.61 -4.36 -13.11
CA THR A 498 -31.60 -3.33 -14.15
C THR A 498 -31.39 -3.99 -15.51
N THR A 499 -32.26 -3.74 -16.44
CA THR A 499 -32.12 -4.17 -17.82
C THR A 499 -31.96 -2.98 -18.75
N PRO A 500 -30.76 -2.72 -19.27
CA PRO A 500 -30.56 -1.72 -20.30
C PRO A 500 -31.27 -2.15 -21.59
N PHE A 501 -31.73 -1.20 -22.39
CA PHE A 501 -32.30 -1.48 -23.70
C PHE A 501 -31.90 -0.44 -24.75
N GLU A 502 -32.11 -0.78 -26.01
CA GLU A 502 -31.93 0.13 -27.14
C GLU A 502 -33.08 0.04 -28.11
N ALA A 503 -33.27 1.08 -28.90
CA ALA A 503 -34.24 1.03 -30.02
C ALA A 503 -33.81 -0.08 -30.98
N PRO A 504 -34.77 -0.69 -31.68
CA PRO A 504 -34.46 -1.60 -32.75
C PRO A 504 -33.50 -0.92 -33.71
N GLN A 505 -32.39 -1.55 -33.95
CA GLN A 505 -31.49 -1.06 -34.99
C GLN A 505 -32.25 -1.15 -36.32
N PRO A 506 -32.19 -0.13 -37.13
CA PRO A 506 -32.76 -0.23 -38.44
C PRO A 506 -32.16 -1.45 -39.14
N ILE A 507 -32.97 -2.32 -39.67
CA ILE A 507 -32.53 -3.50 -40.40
C ILE A 507 -31.80 -3.01 -41.61
N LYS A 508 -30.51 -3.33 -41.73
CA LYS A 508 -29.75 -2.97 -42.91
C LYS A 508 -30.31 -3.69 -44.13
N GLY A 509 -30.66 -2.95 -45.18
CA GLY A 509 -30.96 -3.53 -46.46
C GLY A 509 -29.67 -4.08 -47.10
N GLU A 510 -29.82 -5.00 -48.05
CA GLU A 510 -28.73 -5.45 -48.89
C GLU A 510 -28.28 -4.30 -49.79
N ASP A 511 -26.97 -4.24 -50.06
CA ASP A 511 -26.34 -3.18 -50.84
C ASP A 511 -26.81 -3.19 -52.29
N VAL A 512 -26.94 -1.99 -52.88
CA VAL A 512 -27.24 -1.80 -54.30
C VAL A 512 -25.94 -1.46 -55.03
N THR A 513 -25.50 -2.31 -55.94
CA THR A 513 -24.28 -2.09 -56.72
C THR A 513 -24.63 -1.41 -58.04
N VAL A 514 -24.01 -0.26 -58.29
CA VAL A 514 -24.18 0.52 -59.52
C VAL A 514 -23.01 0.24 -60.47
N HIS A 515 -23.29 -0.36 -61.62
CA HIS A 515 -22.31 -0.70 -62.60
C HIS A 515 -22.32 0.32 -63.76
N TYR A 516 -21.16 0.57 -64.35
CA TYR A 516 -20.94 1.46 -65.49
C TYR A 516 -20.23 0.65 -66.57
N LEU A 517 -21.00 0.10 -67.52
CA LEU A 517 -20.52 -0.89 -68.45
C LEU A 517 -20.62 -0.34 -69.88
N ASP A 518 -19.81 -0.86 -70.83
CA ASP A 518 -20.02 -0.65 -72.28
C ASP A 518 -21.11 -1.60 -72.82
N ASP A 519 -21.38 -1.50 -74.11
CA ASP A 519 -22.35 -2.32 -74.81
C ASP A 519 -21.95 -3.80 -74.96
N LYS A 520 -20.75 -4.17 -74.55
CA LYS A 520 -20.22 -5.54 -74.42
C LYS A 520 -20.19 -6.08 -72.99
N GLY A 521 -20.55 -5.26 -72.00
CA GLY A 521 -20.52 -5.57 -70.60
C GLY A 521 -19.16 -5.37 -69.93
N GLU A 522 -18.21 -4.67 -70.60
CA GLU A 522 -16.93 -4.31 -70.04
C GLU A 522 -17.06 -3.13 -69.03
N LYS A 523 -16.37 -3.18 -67.96
CA LYS A 523 -16.39 -2.14 -66.90
C LYS A 523 -15.68 -0.86 -67.35
N LEU A 524 -16.38 0.27 -67.29
CA LEU A 524 -15.87 1.58 -67.74
C LEU A 524 -15.47 2.48 -66.55
N ALA A 525 -16.06 2.29 -65.42
CA ALA A 525 -15.72 3.01 -64.22
C ALA A 525 -15.95 2.09 -63.02
N ASP A 526 -15.33 2.42 -61.88
CA ASP A 526 -15.53 1.68 -60.64
C ASP A 526 -17.00 1.70 -60.21
N ASP A 527 -17.48 0.51 -59.80
CA ASP A 527 -18.81 0.32 -59.28
C ASP A 527 -19.02 1.23 -58.08
N GLU A 528 -20.19 1.74 -57.94
CA GLU A 528 -20.64 2.47 -56.76
C GLU A 528 -21.53 1.54 -55.94
N VAL A 529 -21.30 1.49 -54.62
CA VAL A 529 -22.12 0.68 -53.71
C VAL A 529 -22.95 1.66 -52.87
N LEU A 530 -24.26 1.57 -53.00
CA LEU A 530 -25.19 2.32 -52.18
C LEU A 530 -25.61 1.42 -51.02
N SER A 531 -25.51 1.92 -49.82
CA SER A 531 -25.88 1.21 -48.59
C SER A 531 -26.92 2.02 -47.80
N GLY A 532 -27.94 1.37 -47.28
CA GLY A 532 -29.00 1.98 -46.47
C GLY A 532 -29.75 0.95 -45.70
N ASN A 533 -30.77 1.38 -44.98
CA ASN A 533 -31.65 0.47 -44.25
C ASN A 533 -32.72 -0.08 -45.17
N LEU A 534 -33.31 -1.21 -44.79
CA LEU A 534 -34.45 -1.81 -45.48
C LEU A 534 -35.56 -0.77 -45.64
N ASP A 535 -36.15 -0.71 -46.84
CA ASP A 535 -37.19 0.25 -47.27
C ASP A 535 -36.76 1.73 -47.40
N ASP A 536 -35.50 2.07 -47.03
CA ASP A 536 -34.98 3.43 -47.34
C ASP A 536 -34.85 3.60 -48.86
N PRO A 537 -35.13 4.82 -49.40
CA PRO A 537 -34.99 5.08 -50.81
C PRO A 537 -33.51 5.23 -51.20
N TYR A 538 -33.17 4.70 -52.37
CA TYR A 538 -31.88 5.00 -53.00
C TYR A 538 -32.07 5.69 -54.34
N THR A 539 -31.07 6.46 -54.77
CA THR A 539 -30.95 7.07 -56.10
C THR A 539 -29.53 6.92 -56.56
N SER A 540 -29.36 6.34 -57.73
CA SER A 540 -28.08 6.28 -58.47
C SER A 540 -28.05 7.29 -59.60
N SER A 541 -26.87 7.59 -60.11
CA SER A 541 -26.68 8.53 -61.21
C SER A 541 -25.70 8.00 -62.27
N ALA A 542 -25.92 8.36 -63.49
CA ALA A 542 -24.95 8.07 -64.56
C ALA A 542 -23.68 8.88 -64.34
N LYS A 543 -22.51 8.29 -64.69
CA LYS A 543 -21.22 8.98 -64.70
C LYS A 543 -20.94 9.54 -66.10
N ASP A 544 -20.30 10.67 -66.12
CA ASP A 544 -19.74 11.18 -67.38
C ASP A 544 -18.42 10.42 -67.68
N ILE A 545 -18.40 9.62 -68.68
CA ILE A 545 -17.27 8.77 -69.03
C ILE A 545 -16.65 9.27 -70.34
N PRO A 546 -15.40 9.78 -70.33
CA PRO A 546 -14.71 10.27 -71.51
C PRO A 546 -14.71 9.22 -72.56
N ASP A 547 -14.95 9.70 -73.83
CA ASP A 547 -14.98 8.88 -75.03
C ASP A 547 -16.12 7.86 -75.21
N TYR A 548 -17.07 7.90 -74.26
CA TYR A 548 -18.26 7.08 -74.27
C TYR A 548 -19.52 7.93 -74.26
N THR A 549 -20.58 7.42 -74.78
CA THR A 549 -21.92 8.05 -74.76
C THR A 549 -22.87 7.13 -74.07
N LEU A 550 -23.64 7.66 -73.06
CA LEU A 550 -24.66 6.91 -72.34
C LEU A 550 -25.75 6.46 -73.30
N THR A 551 -26.00 5.17 -73.40
CA THR A 551 -26.98 4.58 -74.32
C THR A 551 -28.32 4.35 -73.64
N THR A 552 -28.30 3.87 -72.39
CA THR A 552 -29.51 3.48 -71.68
C THR A 552 -29.41 3.85 -70.18
N THR A 553 -30.38 4.60 -69.65
CA THR A 553 -30.60 4.81 -68.28
C THR A 553 -31.47 3.67 -67.70
N PRO A 554 -31.05 2.97 -66.66
CA PRO A 554 -31.81 1.86 -66.12
C PRO A 554 -33.07 2.31 -65.43
N ASP A 555 -34.18 1.54 -65.59
CA ASP A 555 -35.48 1.82 -64.99
C ASP A 555 -35.44 1.83 -63.45
N ASN A 556 -34.47 1.08 -62.86
CA ASN A 556 -34.23 0.98 -61.41
C ASN A 556 -33.10 1.92 -60.90
N ALA A 557 -32.88 3.04 -61.64
CA ALA A 557 -31.95 4.08 -61.15
C ALA A 557 -32.35 4.64 -59.78
N THR A 558 -33.64 4.53 -59.43
CA THR A 558 -34.19 4.83 -58.13
C THR A 558 -34.99 3.65 -57.61
N GLY A 559 -35.01 3.39 -56.33
CA GLY A 559 -35.72 2.29 -55.72
C GLY A 559 -35.67 2.35 -54.19
N THR A 560 -35.91 1.26 -53.52
CA THR A 560 -35.72 1.09 -52.06
C THR A 560 -34.77 -0.09 -51.78
N PHE A 561 -34.02 0.01 -50.70
CA PHE A 561 -33.18 -1.12 -50.27
C PHE A 561 -34.06 -2.28 -49.82
N THR A 562 -33.75 -3.48 -50.24
CA THR A 562 -34.52 -4.70 -49.98
C THR A 562 -33.66 -5.72 -49.20
N THR A 563 -34.25 -6.87 -48.84
CA THR A 563 -33.56 -7.98 -48.22
C THR A 563 -32.68 -8.80 -49.19
N THR A 564 -32.66 -8.43 -50.46
CA THR A 564 -31.80 -9.05 -51.48
C THR A 564 -30.97 -7.99 -52.18
N SER A 565 -29.70 -8.32 -52.46
CA SER A 565 -28.81 -7.41 -53.19
C SER A 565 -29.38 -7.08 -54.57
N GLN A 566 -29.27 -5.83 -54.90
CA GLN A 566 -29.79 -5.24 -56.18
C GLN A 566 -28.63 -4.67 -56.99
N SER A 567 -28.80 -4.60 -58.30
CA SER A 567 -27.84 -3.94 -59.17
C SER A 567 -28.50 -2.97 -60.10
N VAL A 568 -27.87 -1.87 -60.37
CA VAL A 568 -28.23 -0.82 -61.33
C VAL A 568 -27.12 -0.76 -62.37
N THR A 569 -27.44 -0.84 -63.67
CA THR A 569 -26.43 -0.88 -64.72
C THR A 569 -26.66 0.24 -65.71
N TYR A 570 -25.72 1.17 -65.83
CA TYR A 570 -25.65 2.19 -66.83
C TYR A 570 -24.79 1.68 -68.01
N VAL A 571 -25.34 1.69 -69.21
CA VAL A 571 -24.69 1.16 -70.42
C VAL A 571 -24.26 2.30 -71.36
N TYR A 572 -23.04 2.23 -71.85
CA TYR A 572 -22.39 3.26 -72.67
C TYR A 572 -21.82 2.67 -73.96
N THR A 573 -21.76 3.48 -75.01
CA THR A 573 -21.15 3.09 -76.26
C THR A 573 -19.90 3.93 -76.55
N LYS A 574 -18.81 3.26 -76.92
CA LYS A 574 -17.50 3.90 -77.13
C LYS A 574 -17.41 4.71 -78.49
N ASN A 575 -16.89 5.92 -78.38
CA ASN A 575 -16.60 6.78 -79.58
C ASN A 575 -15.22 6.43 -80.12
N ILE A 576 -15.14 5.81 -81.34
CA ILE A 576 -13.90 5.19 -81.82
C ILE A 576 -13.21 6.02 -82.99
N VAL A 577 -11.89 6.33 -82.75
CA VAL A 577 -10.99 6.82 -83.85
C VAL A 577 -9.64 6.10 -83.70
N ALA A 578 -9.15 5.49 -84.81
CA ALA A 578 -7.88 4.74 -84.80
C ALA A 578 -6.65 5.71 -84.75
N ALA A 579 -5.65 5.36 -83.97
CA ALA A 579 -4.44 6.14 -83.71
C ALA A 579 -3.16 5.55 -84.36
N GLU A 580 -2.06 6.37 -84.42
CA GLU A 580 -0.74 5.87 -84.80
C GLU A 580 -0.06 5.12 -83.62
N PRO A 581 0.81 4.12 -83.89
CA PRO A 581 1.39 3.24 -82.81
C PRO A 581 2.37 3.97 -81.87
N VAL A 582 2.49 3.47 -80.62
CA VAL A 582 3.49 3.89 -79.62
C VAL A 582 4.58 2.83 -79.48
N THR A 583 5.86 3.24 -79.62
CA THR A 583 7.03 2.35 -79.45
C THR A 583 7.66 2.51 -78.02
N VAL A 584 7.90 1.44 -77.33
CA VAL A 584 8.48 1.41 -75.94
C VAL A 584 9.89 0.80 -76.02
N ASN A 585 10.91 1.53 -75.52
CA ASN A 585 12.32 1.08 -75.50
C ASN A 585 12.81 0.96 -74.07
N TYR A 586 13.75 0.03 -73.81
CA TYR A 586 14.38 -0.23 -72.47
C TYR A 586 15.90 -0.10 -72.69
N VAL A 587 16.48 0.98 -72.16
CA VAL A 587 17.90 1.33 -72.42
C VAL A 587 18.63 1.72 -71.12
N ASP A 588 19.98 1.65 -71.15
CA ASP A 588 20.80 2.24 -70.05
C ASP A 588 21.00 3.76 -70.30
N ASP A 589 21.67 4.44 -69.39
CA ASP A 589 21.97 5.88 -69.46
C ASP A 589 22.88 6.28 -70.64
N THR A 590 23.46 5.31 -71.31
CA THR A 590 24.23 5.51 -72.61
C THR A 590 23.40 5.29 -73.88
N GLY A 591 22.15 4.88 -73.68
CA GLY A 591 21.23 4.55 -74.79
C GLY A 591 21.37 3.15 -75.33
N LYS A 592 22.15 2.26 -74.69
CA LYS A 592 22.31 0.86 -75.10
C LYS A 592 21.05 0.07 -74.67
N THR A 593 20.47 -0.67 -75.64
CA THR A 593 19.31 -1.53 -75.41
C THR A 593 19.61 -2.65 -74.40
N LEU A 594 18.79 -2.73 -73.39
CA LEU A 594 18.86 -3.74 -72.32
C LEU A 594 17.81 -4.84 -72.45
N ALA A 595 16.70 -4.54 -73.12
CA ALA A 595 15.62 -5.49 -73.47
C ALA A 595 14.95 -5.08 -74.79
N PRO A 596 14.32 -6.01 -75.55
CA PRO A 596 13.61 -5.75 -76.77
C PRO A 596 12.49 -4.71 -76.65
N SER A 597 12.34 -3.81 -77.62
CA SER A 597 11.27 -2.79 -77.69
C SER A 597 9.90 -3.40 -77.93
N GLU A 598 8.86 -2.74 -77.42
CA GLU A 598 7.45 -3.12 -77.62
C GLU A 598 6.69 -2.06 -78.42
N THR A 599 5.60 -2.47 -79.05
CA THR A 599 4.73 -1.58 -79.83
C THR A 599 3.30 -1.69 -79.34
N LEU A 600 2.69 -0.55 -79.01
CA LEU A 600 1.31 -0.46 -78.53
C LEU A 600 0.44 0.17 -79.63
N ASN A 601 -0.76 -0.41 -79.85
CA ASN A 601 -1.72 0.08 -80.86
C ASN A 601 -3.08 0.32 -80.14
N GLY A 602 -3.84 1.32 -80.64
CA GLY A 602 -5.13 1.73 -80.08
C GLY A 602 -5.87 2.75 -80.96
N ASN A 603 -6.98 3.27 -80.42
CA ASN A 603 -7.72 4.34 -81.09
C ASN A 603 -7.27 5.71 -80.57
N VAL A 604 -7.48 6.78 -81.26
CA VAL A 604 -7.21 8.15 -80.82
C VAL A 604 -8.03 8.42 -79.55
N GLY A 605 -7.31 8.80 -78.45
CA GLY A 605 -7.91 9.01 -77.17
C GLY A 605 -7.89 7.79 -76.27
N ASP A 606 -7.69 6.54 -76.72
CA ASP A 606 -7.39 5.40 -75.91
C ASP A 606 -6.10 5.64 -75.10
N THR A 607 -6.05 5.18 -73.91
CA THR A 607 -4.81 5.26 -73.09
C THR A 607 -3.89 4.11 -73.45
N TYR A 608 -2.62 4.42 -73.67
CA TYR A 608 -1.60 3.39 -73.54
C TYR A 608 -0.89 3.46 -72.25
N ASN A 609 -0.45 2.31 -71.75
CA ASN A 609 0.38 2.17 -70.56
C ASN A 609 1.57 1.29 -70.96
N ALA A 610 2.70 1.95 -71.11
CA ALA A 610 3.96 1.24 -71.23
C ALA A 610 4.39 0.86 -69.79
N THR A 611 5.03 -0.25 -69.66
CA THR A 611 5.47 -0.74 -68.31
C THR A 611 6.97 -0.94 -68.29
N ALA A 612 7.57 -0.58 -67.14
CA ALA A 612 8.98 -0.84 -66.89
C ALA A 612 9.22 -2.35 -66.74
N LYS A 613 10.31 -2.87 -67.33
CA LYS A 613 10.76 -4.25 -67.07
C LYS A 613 11.68 -4.31 -65.92
N GLN A 614 11.57 -5.38 -65.13
CA GLN A 614 12.59 -5.71 -64.12
C GLN A 614 13.83 -6.21 -64.86
N ILE A 615 14.96 -5.50 -64.68
CA ILE A 615 16.23 -5.88 -65.30
C ILE A 615 17.25 -6.14 -64.22
N GLU A 616 17.73 -7.39 -64.11
CA GLU A 616 18.60 -7.82 -63.04
C GLU A 616 19.90 -6.99 -63.01
N GLY A 617 20.24 -6.47 -61.79
CA GLY A 617 21.42 -5.62 -61.57
C GLY A 617 21.26 -4.17 -61.99
N TYR A 618 20.06 -3.74 -62.35
CA TYR A 618 19.76 -2.38 -62.76
C TYR A 618 18.50 -1.87 -62.02
N THR A 619 18.47 -0.63 -61.70
CA THR A 619 17.31 0.06 -61.17
C THR A 619 16.84 1.10 -62.17
N LEU A 620 15.56 1.20 -62.38
CA LEU A 620 14.96 2.24 -63.24
C LEU A 620 15.36 3.59 -62.66
N SER A 621 16.00 4.43 -63.52
CA SER A 621 16.51 5.73 -63.08
C SER A 621 15.39 6.72 -62.83
N THR A 622 14.41 6.74 -63.75
CA THR A 622 13.23 7.61 -63.66
C THR A 622 12.14 7.01 -64.52
N GLU A 623 10.91 6.99 -64.05
CA GLU A 623 9.75 6.67 -64.85
C GLU A 623 9.65 7.72 -65.99
N PRO A 624 9.60 7.33 -67.29
CA PRO A 624 9.41 8.30 -68.32
C PRO A 624 8.07 9.01 -68.22
N THR A 625 8.05 10.33 -68.32
CA THR A 625 6.83 11.13 -68.13
C THR A 625 5.72 10.78 -69.06
N ASN A 626 6.05 10.06 -70.14
CA ASN A 626 5.13 9.54 -71.17
C ASN A 626 5.02 8.00 -71.11
N ALA A 627 5.31 7.35 -69.95
CA ALA A 627 5.06 5.91 -69.76
C ALA A 627 3.60 5.59 -70.02
N THR A 628 2.76 6.47 -69.51
CA THR A 628 1.32 6.43 -69.84
C THR A 628 0.95 7.64 -70.64
N GLY A 629 0.03 7.48 -71.58
CA GLY A 629 -0.44 8.56 -72.41
C GLY A 629 -1.68 8.13 -73.18
N GLN A 630 -2.09 8.98 -74.06
CA GLN A 630 -3.17 8.65 -74.99
C GLN A 630 -2.60 8.42 -76.41
N PHE A 631 -3.14 7.45 -77.10
CA PHE A 631 -2.87 7.25 -78.47
C PHE A 631 -3.32 8.51 -79.33
N THR A 632 -2.44 9.00 -80.12
CA THR A 632 -2.70 10.19 -80.97
C THR A 632 -2.66 9.84 -82.39
N SER A 633 -2.99 10.83 -83.31
CA SER A 633 -2.85 10.67 -84.73
C SER A 633 -1.39 10.77 -85.23
N SER A 634 -0.41 10.79 -84.31
CA SER A 634 1.04 10.85 -84.56
C SER A 634 1.78 9.77 -83.83
N ALA A 635 2.82 9.12 -84.39
CA ALA A 635 3.63 8.08 -83.71
C ALA A 635 4.37 8.62 -82.51
N GLN A 636 4.36 7.86 -81.45
CA GLN A 636 4.92 8.22 -80.12
C GLN A 636 6.00 7.20 -79.66
N THR A 637 6.96 7.64 -78.78
CA THR A 637 8.03 6.77 -78.30
C THR A 637 8.20 6.97 -76.84
N VAL A 638 8.28 5.85 -76.04
CA VAL A 638 8.53 5.81 -74.56
C VAL A 638 9.87 5.14 -74.33
N ASN A 639 10.78 5.77 -73.55
CA ASN A 639 12.10 5.23 -73.29
C ASN A 639 12.25 5.05 -71.71
N TYR A 640 12.38 3.81 -71.26
CA TYR A 640 12.75 3.47 -69.89
C TYR A 640 14.26 3.43 -69.77
N ILE A 641 14.83 4.27 -68.91
CA ILE A 641 16.27 4.41 -68.63
C ILE A 641 16.63 3.82 -67.32
N TYR A 642 17.64 2.94 -67.23
CA TYR A 642 18.05 2.20 -66.07
C TYR A 642 19.48 2.53 -65.68
N THR A 643 19.73 2.62 -64.36
CA THR A 643 21.08 2.79 -63.76
C THR A 643 21.50 1.51 -63.11
N LYS A 644 22.77 1.17 -63.20
CA LYS A 644 23.32 -0.01 -62.51
C LYS A 644 23.39 0.15 -60.99
N ASN A 645 22.88 -0.83 -60.21
CA ASN A 645 22.75 -0.76 -58.78
C ASN A 645 24.12 -0.80 -58.05
N PRO A 646 24.35 0.08 -57.05
CA PRO A 646 25.52 -0.03 -56.17
C PRO A 646 25.36 -1.18 -55.18
N ALA A 647 26.48 -1.67 -54.65
CA ALA A 647 26.46 -2.71 -53.59
C ALA A 647 25.95 -2.15 -52.23
N PRO A 648 25.22 -2.96 -51.47
CA PRO A 648 24.67 -2.48 -50.19
C PRO A 648 25.78 -2.17 -49.17
N GLU A 649 25.65 -1.00 -48.55
CA GLU A 649 26.55 -0.57 -47.46
C GLU A 649 26.18 -1.24 -46.12
N LYS A 650 27.22 -1.52 -45.33
CA LYS A 650 27.05 -2.09 -43.98
C LYS A 650 27.29 -1.05 -42.91
N GLY A 651 26.46 -1.08 -41.87
CA GLY A 651 26.61 -0.31 -40.64
C GLY A 651 27.13 -1.19 -39.49
N VAL A 652 27.76 -0.56 -38.50
CA VAL A 652 28.37 -1.21 -37.34
C VAL A 652 27.94 -0.51 -36.08
N VAL A 653 27.61 -1.29 -35.05
CA VAL A 653 27.28 -0.82 -33.70
C VAL A 653 28.23 -1.47 -32.70
N GLU A 654 28.96 -0.66 -31.95
CA GLU A 654 29.88 -1.09 -30.91
C GLU A 654 29.23 -0.94 -29.52
N ILE A 655 29.25 -1.97 -28.70
CA ILE A 655 28.58 -2.03 -27.40
C ILE A 655 29.60 -2.01 -26.28
N HIS A 656 29.54 -1.00 -25.42
CA HIS A 656 30.44 -0.81 -24.30
C HIS A 656 29.73 -1.08 -22.97
N TYR A 657 30.49 -1.56 -21.99
CA TYR A 657 30.03 -1.89 -20.64
C TYR A 657 30.98 -1.19 -19.67
N VAL A 658 30.52 -0.12 -19.02
CA VAL A 658 31.37 0.78 -18.23
C VAL A 658 30.77 1.03 -16.83
N ASP A 659 31.60 1.50 -15.90
CA ASP A 659 31.09 2.04 -14.62
C ASP A 659 30.68 3.53 -14.77
N GLU A 660 30.20 4.10 -13.70
CA GLU A 660 29.79 5.51 -13.63
C GLU A 660 30.91 6.53 -13.92
N ASN A 661 32.17 6.08 -13.92
CA ASN A 661 33.34 6.89 -14.27
C ASN A 661 33.87 6.60 -15.68
N ASN A 662 33.04 5.94 -16.52
CA ASN A 662 33.41 5.49 -17.86
C ASN A 662 34.60 4.50 -17.93
N LYS A 663 34.92 3.83 -16.83
CA LYS A 663 35.92 2.77 -16.84
C LYS A 663 35.29 1.49 -17.40
N GLN A 664 35.96 0.91 -18.36
CA GLN A 664 35.50 -0.32 -19.00
C GLN A 664 35.49 -1.49 -18.02
N LEU A 665 34.37 -2.18 -17.95
CA LEU A 665 34.14 -3.33 -17.06
C LEU A 665 34.17 -4.67 -17.81
N SER A 666 33.87 -4.66 -19.08
CA SER A 666 33.94 -5.84 -19.96
C SER A 666 34.38 -5.40 -21.36
N SER A 667 34.97 -6.30 -22.12
CA SER A 667 35.34 -6.02 -23.50
C SER A 667 34.12 -5.60 -24.31
N ALA A 668 34.29 -4.56 -25.13
CA ALA A 668 33.26 -4.14 -26.07
C ALA A 668 32.91 -5.29 -27.02
N THR A 669 31.68 -5.30 -27.49
CA THR A 669 31.18 -6.22 -28.52
C THR A 669 30.69 -5.43 -29.71
N GLU A 670 30.80 -5.99 -30.88
CA GLU A 670 30.43 -5.36 -32.12
C GLU A 670 29.34 -6.19 -32.84
N ILE A 671 28.32 -5.52 -33.35
CA ILE A 671 27.33 -6.11 -34.24
C ILE A 671 27.29 -5.32 -35.55
N SER A 672 27.06 -6.00 -36.68
CA SER A 672 27.00 -5.36 -37.98
C SER A 672 25.82 -5.88 -38.81
N GLY A 673 25.20 -5.00 -39.56
CA GLY A 673 24.07 -5.32 -40.43
C GLY A 673 24.02 -4.39 -41.61
N THR A 674 23.06 -4.59 -42.51
CA THR A 674 22.84 -3.70 -43.65
C THR A 674 22.31 -2.36 -43.15
N VAL A 675 22.79 -1.26 -43.68
CA VAL A 675 22.28 0.08 -43.35
C VAL A 675 20.77 0.14 -43.59
N GLY A 676 20.02 0.51 -42.55
CA GLY A 676 18.56 0.52 -42.54
C GLY A 676 17.89 -0.66 -41.82
N ASP A 677 18.60 -1.76 -41.57
CA ASP A 677 18.12 -2.87 -40.76
C ASP A 677 18.10 -2.49 -39.27
N ASN A 678 17.17 -3.07 -38.51
CA ASN A 678 17.08 -2.85 -37.06
C ASN A 678 18.13 -3.65 -36.31
N TYR A 679 18.68 -3.08 -35.22
CA TYR A 679 19.47 -3.81 -34.24
C TYR A 679 18.87 -3.71 -32.83
N THR A 680 19.19 -4.69 -32.02
CA THR A 680 18.91 -4.72 -30.59
C THR A 680 20.17 -5.22 -29.89
N THR A 681 20.52 -4.57 -28.79
CA THR A 681 21.65 -4.95 -27.96
C THR A 681 21.18 -5.34 -26.55
N GLU A 682 21.92 -6.17 -25.87
CA GLU A 682 21.59 -6.67 -24.55
C GLU A 682 22.66 -6.31 -23.53
N PRO A 683 22.31 -6.01 -22.26
CA PRO A 683 23.28 -5.79 -21.21
C PRO A 683 23.96 -7.10 -20.82
N LYS A 684 25.16 -7.02 -20.28
CA LYS A 684 25.87 -8.17 -19.70
C LYS A 684 25.73 -8.16 -18.19
N THR A 685 25.63 -9.33 -17.57
CA THR A 685 25.81 -9.44 -16.12
C THR A 685 27.30 -9.28 -15.79
N ILE A 686 27.63 -8.39 -14.87
CA ILE A 686 29.01 -8.09 -14.46
C ILE A 686 29.10 -8.25 -12.94
N ASP A 687 29.88 -9.21 -12.48
CA ASP A 687 30.02 -9.51 -11.05
C ASP A 687 30.45 -8.27 -10.25
N GLY A 688 29.79 -8.02 -9.16
CA GLY A 688 30.07 -6.89 -8.27
C GLY A 688 29.54 -5.55 -8.76
N TYR A 689 28.74 -5.54 -9.81
CA TYR A 689 28.12 -4.32 -10.35
C TYR A 689 26.67 -4.55 -10.68
N THR A 690 25.88 -3.52 -10.55
CA THR A 690 24.45 -3.49 -10.92
C THR A 690 24.26 -2.55 -12.11
N LEU A 691 23.47 -2.95 -13.09
CA LEU A 691 23.14 -2.10 -14.23
C LEU A 691 22.35 -0.87 -13.77
N THR A 692 22.83 0.31 -14.09
CA THR A 692 22.20 1.56 -13.65
C THR A 692 20.98 1.93 -14.51
N THR A 693 21.15 1.88 -15.80
CA THR A 693 20.08 2.18 -16.77
C THR A 693 20.36 1.48 -18.11
N THR A 694 19.31 1.06 -18.77
CA THR A 694 19.41 0.65 -20.19
C THR A 694 19.48 1.91 -21.05
N PRO A 695 20.46 2.04 -21.95
CA PRO A 695 20.59 3.22 -22.80
C PRO A 695 19.44 3.29 -23.82
N ASP A 696 18.93 4.50 -24.09
CA ASP A 696 17.82 4.74 -25.01
C ASP A 696 18.10 4.21 -26.43
N ASN A 697 19.36 4.10 -26.81
CA ASN A 697 19.79 3.56 -28.09
C ASN A 697 20.20 2.09 -28.05
N ALA A 698 19.73 1.32 -27.05
CA ALA A 698 19.93 -0.14 -27.02
C ALA A 698 19.26 -0.84 -28.21
N THR A 699 18.27 -0.19 -28.81
CA THR A 699 17.65 -0.59 -30.06
C THR A 699 17.74 0.57 -31.06
N GLY A 700 17.90 0.27 -32.33
CA GLY A 700 17.99 1.30 -33.36
C GLY A 700 18.10 0.68 -34.76
N THR A 701 18.56 1.46 -35.70
CA THR A 701 18.80 1.02 -37.09
C THR A 701 20.28 1.20 -37.44
N PHE A 702 20.88 0.26 -38.16
CA PHE A 702 22.23 0.42 -38.69
C PHE A 702 22.30 1.59 -39.63
N ASN A 703 23.28 2.48 -39.45
CA ASN A 703 23.56 3.59 -40.36
C ASN A 703 25.01 3.52 -40.88
N THR A 704 25.37 4.41 -41.79
CA THR A 704 26.68 4.45 -42.44
C THR A 704 27.81 4.91 -41.49
N SER A 705 27.47 5.46 -40.33
CA SER A 705 28.44 5.86 -39.30
C SER A 705 28.48 4.81 -38.21
N SER A 706 29.64 4.52 -37.66
CA SER A 706 29.77 3.67 -36.49
C SER A 706 28.94 4.24 -35.34
N GLN A 707 28.10 3.39 -34.73
CA GLN A 707 27.21 3.75 -33.64
C GLN A 707 27.74 3.09 -32.35
N THR A 708 27.49 3.72 -31.21
CA THR A 708 27.97 3.20 -29.94
C THR A 708 26.79 3.12 -28.97
N VAL A 709 26.65 1.97 -28.31
CA VAL A 709 25.70 1.73 -27.22
C VAL A 709 26.51 1.49 -25.94
N THR A 710 26.21 2.21 -24.88
CA THR A 710 26.97 2.12 -23.63
C THR A 710 26.07 1.78 -22.47
N TYR A 711 26.28 0.61 -21.90
CA TYR A 711 25.62 0.18 -20.66
C TYR A 711 26.47 0.64 -19.47
N VAL A 712 25.86 1.36 -18.53
CA VAL A 712 26.55 1.91 -17.37
C VAL A 712 26.12 1.13 -16.12
N TYR A 713 27.10 0.77 -15.32
CA TYR A 713 26.90 -0.04 -14.11
C TYR A 713 27.45 0.67 -12.89
N THR A 714 26.77 0.51 -11.78
CA THR A 714 27.23 0.99 -10.48
C THR A 714 27.83 -0.15 -9.68
N LYS A 715 28.95 0.12 -9.03
CA LYS A 715 29.63 -0.88 -8.20
C LYS A 715 28.85 -1.12 -6.93
N ASN A 716 28.60 -2.39 -6.62
CA ASN A 716 27.97 -2.79 -5.37
C ASN A 716 28.89 -2.47 -4.18
N ILE A 717 28.33 -1.84 -3.17
CA ILE A 717 29.09 -1.41 -1.99
C ILE A 717 28.99 -2.50 -0.93
N GLU A 718 30.10 -3.03 -0.50
CA GLU A 718 30.15 -3.90 0.68
C GLU A 718 30.35 -3.07 1.93
N ALA A 719 29.49 -3.31 2.92
CA ALA A 719 29.66 -2.73 4.25
C ALA A 719 30.94 -3.28 4.90
N ALA A 720 31.67 -2.43 5.58
CA ALA A 720 32.87 -2.82 6.31
C ALA A 720 32.52 -3.31 7.72
N GLU A 721 33.40 -4.13 8.30
CA GLU A 721 33.34 -4.44 9.73
C GLU A 721 33.51 -3.16 10.56
N PRO A 722 32.74 -3.00 11.64
CA PRO A 722 32.80 -1.80 12.48
C PRO A 722 34.15 -1.58 13.16
N VAL A 723 34.49 -0.32 13.39
CA VAL A 723 35.64 0.08 14.20
C VAL A 723 35.16 0.42 15.60
N THR A 724 35.63 -0.34 16.59
CA THR A 724 35.30 -0.11 18.01
C THR A 724 36.31 0.85 18.64
N VAL A 725 35.83 1.91 19.27
CA VAL A 725 36.67 2.91 19.94
C VAL A 725 36.53 2.77 21.45
N ASN A 726 37.60 2.33 22.13
CA ASN A 726 37.59 2.13 23.57
C ASN A 726 38.31 3.26 24.31
N TYR A 727 37.88 3.54 25.50
CA TYR A 727 38.43 4.55 26.40
C TYR A 727 38.82 3.87 27.70
N VAL A 728 40.12 3.59 27.87
CA VAL A 728 40.63 2.72 28.92
C VAL A 728 41.77 3.37 29.70
N ASP A 729 42.00 2.88 30.91
CA ASP A 729 43.25 3.23 31.62
C ASP A 729 44.44 2.38 31.14
N ALA A 730 45.62 2.64 31.69
CA ALA A 730 46.85 1.97 31.34
C ALA A 730 46.81 0.44 31.64
N ASN A 731 45.86 -0.03 32.45
CA ASN A 731 45.66 -1.44 32.77
C ASN A 731 44.51 -2.09 31.96
N GLY A 732 43.98 -1.36 30.98
CA GLY A 732 42.90 -1.84 30.12
C GLY A 732 41.52 -1.77 30.73
N LYS A 733 41.30 -1.14 31.91
CA LYS A 733 39.97 -0.95 32.51
C LYS A 733 39.22 0.15 31.78
N THR A 734 38.02 -0.13 31.35
CA THR A 734 37.14 0.82 30.68
C THR A 734 36.80 1.99 31.57
N LEU A 735 36.93 3.19 31.05
CA LEU A 735 36.66 4.47 31.73
C LEU A 735 35.43 5.17 31.20
N ALA A 736 35.07 4.91 29.96
CA ALA A 736 33.81 5.40 29.33
C ALA A 736 33.32 4.35 28.35
N PRO A 737 32.03 4.34 28.02
CA PRO A 737 31.47 3.45 27.00
C PRO A 737 32.24 3.59 25.68
N SER A 738 32.42 2.47 25.01
CA SER A 738 33.03 2.42 23.70
C SER A 738 32.12 3.03 22.64
N ASP A 739 32.68 3.65 21.63
CA ASP A 739 31.93 4.08 20.46
C ASP A 739 32.18 3.11 19.30
N THR A 740 31.25 3.05 18.40
CA THR A 740 31.35 2.23 17.19
C THR A 740 31.25 3.13 15.96
N LEU A 741 32.18 3.01 15.04
CA LEU A 741 32.19 3.72 13.77
C LEU A 741 31.86 2.71 12.67
N ASN A 742 30.87 3.03 11.83
CA ASN A 742 30.47 2.22 10.70
C ASN A 742 30.77 2.93 9.38
N GLY A 743 31.05 2.19 8.34
CA GLY A 743 31.35 2.71 7.00
C GLY A 743 31.46 1.60 5.99
N THR A 744 31.75 1.95 4.75
CA THR A 744 32.00 0.99 3.69
C THR A 744 33.49 0.68 3.56
N ILE A 745 33.84 -0.49 3.04
CA ILE A 745 35.26 -0.91 2.86
C ILE A 745 35.99 0.14 2.01
N GLY A 746 37.05 0.69 2.57
CA GLY A 746 37.92 1.68 1.91
C GLY A 746 37.62 3.13 2.29
N ASP A 747 36.48 3.42 2.92
CA ASP A 747 36.23 4.74 3.51
C ASP A 747 37.17 5.01 4.67
N THR A 748 37.39 6.27 4.97
CA THR A 748 38.25 6.67 6.09
C THR A 748 37.43 6.91 7.34
N TYR A 749 37.84 6.38 8.47
CA TYR A 749 37.30 6.72 9.77
C TYR A 749 38.22 7.64 10.56
N LYS A 750 37.65 8.36 11.49
CA LYS A 750 38.35 9.18 12.47
C LYS A 750 37.69 9.04 13.83
N ALA A 751 38.33 8.33 14.73
CA ALA A 751 37.98 8.26 16.13
C ALA A 751 38.38 9.56 16.86
N THR A 752 37.74 9.86 17.94
CA THR A 752 38.02 11.06 18.76
C THR A 752 38.14 10.67 20.23
N ALA A 753 39.06 11.32 20.95
CA ALA A 753 39.19 11.11 22.38
C ALA A 753 38.03 11.77 23.15
N LYS A 754 37.56 11.13 24.21
CA LYS A 754 36.61 11.71 25.17
C LYS A 754 37.33 12.41 26.31
N GLN A 755 36.73 13.46 26.81
CA GLN A 755 37.14 14.05 28.07
C GLN A 755 36.60 13.14 29.20
N ILE A 756 37.49 12.67 30.06
CA ILE A 756 37.15 11.78 31.18
C ILE A 756 37.61 12.42 32.50
N ASP A 757 36.68 12.70 33.36
CA ASP A 757 36.96 13.39 34.62
C ASP A 757 37.92 12.58 35.49
N GLY A 758 38.93 13.26 35.96
CA GLY A 758 39.98 12.63 36.80
C GLY A 758 41.04 11.85 36.03
N TYR A 759 41.01 11.90 34.68
CA TYR A 759 41.98 11.27 33.82
C TYR A 759 42.49 12.22 32.74
N THR A 760 43.71 11.99 32.29
CA THR A 760 44.31 12.73 31.17
C THR A 760 44.65 11.71 30.10
N LEU A 761 44.38 12.02 28.84
CA LEU A 761 44.77 11.18 27.72
C LEU A 761 46.31 11.01 27.68
N SER A 762 46.79 9.81 27.64
CA SER A 762 48.20 9.52 27.69
C SER A 762 48.89 9.82 26.35
N ALA A 763 48.27 9.44 25.29
CA ALA A 763 48.71 9.75 23.90
C ALA A 763 47.58 9.44 22.93
N GLU A 764 47.55 10.15 21.82
CA GLU A 764 46.65 9.81 20.69
C GLU A 764 47.07 8.47 20.10
N PRO A 765 46.17 7.48 19.96
CA PRO A 765 46.52 6.23 19.34
C PRO A 765 46.86 6.42 17.86
N THR A 766 47.87 5.71 17.38
CA THR A 766 48.38 5.85 16.01
C THR A 766 47.32 5.44 14.94
N ASN A 767 46.33 4.68 15.35
CA ASN A 767 45.20 4.25 14.53
C ASN A 767 43.91 4.99 14.87
N ALA A 768 43.98 6.20 15.41
CA ALA A 768 42.82 7.05 15.60
C ALA A 768 42.16 7.44 14.28
N THR A 769 42.92 7.37 13.19
CA THR A 769 42.38 7.49 11.82
C THR A 769 42.84 6.30 11.00
N GLY A 770 41.98 5.80 10.15
CA GLY A 770 42.29 4.66 9.29
C GLY A 770 41.27 4.50 8.19
N GLN A 771 41.25 3.37 7.55
CA GLN A 771 40.24 3.00 6.57
C GLN A 771 39.43 1.82 7.11
N PHE A 772 38.16 1.83 6.84
CA PHE A 772 37.31 0.68 7.10
C PHE A 772 37.71 -0.51 6.25
N THR A 773 37.77 -1.68 6.87
CA THR A 773 38.18 -2.94 6.22
C THR A 773 37.11 -4.02 6.47
N ASN A 774 37.29 -5.17 5.83
CA ASN A 774 36.49 -6.37 6.07
C ASN A 774 36.82 -7.11 7.37
N SER A 775 37.60 -6.51 8.26
CA SER A 775 37.97 -7.09 9.55
C SER A 775 37.72 -6.07 10.64
N ALA A 776 37.13 -6.50 11.74
CA ALA A 776 36.87 -5.65 12.89
C ALA A 776 38.16 -4.99 13.41
N GLN A 777 38.13 -3.71 13.59
CA GLN A 777 39.24 -2.88 14.03
C GLN A 777 38.92 -2.26 15.38
N THR A 778 39.98 -1.98 16.16
CA THR A 778 39.81 -1.39 17.49
C THR A 778 40.78 -0.25 17.68
N VAL A 779 40.28 0.87 18.16
CA VAL A 779 41.06 2.06 18.54
C VAL A 779 40.97 2.19 20.06
N ASN A 780 42.08 2.23 20.77
CA ASN A 780 42.06 2.36 22.22
C ASN A 780 42.67 3.70 22.63
N TYR A 781 41.86 4.59 23.18
CA TYR A 781 42.37 5.77 23.88
C TYR A 781 42.72 5.42 25.29
N ILE A 782 43.99 5.56 25.63
CA ILE A 782 44.54 5.19 26.95
C ILE A 782 44.74 6.45 27.79
N TYR A 783 44.18 6.43 28.98
CA TYR A 783 44.18 7.54 29.90
C TYR A 783 44.96 7.23 31.15
N THR A 784 45.62 8.24 31.67
CA THR A 784 46.33 8.17 32.94
C THR A 784 45.54 8.92 33.98
N LYS A 785 45.34 8.26 35.16
CA LYS A 785 44.61 8.87 36.29
C LYS A 785 45.42 10.06 36.81
N ASN A 786 44.78 11.18 36.96
CA ASN A 786 45.38 12.38 37.52
C ASN A 786 45.67 12.16 39.01
N THR A 787 46.93 11.96 39.38
CA THR A 787 47.39 11.93 40.75
C THR A 787 47.83 13.36 41.12
N ASN A 788 46.90 14.14 41.69
CA ASN A 788 47.34 15.22 42.50
C ASN A 788 46.37 15.46 43.66
N ILE A 789 46.95 15.26 44.85
CA ILE A 789 46.42 15.53 46.15
C ILE A 789 46.75 17.00 46.45
N ASN A 790 45.72 17.73 46.85
CA ASN A 790 45.74 18.91 47.70
C ASN A 790 46.77 20.00 47.51
N GLN A 791 46.33 21.12 47.06
CA GLN A 791 46.39 22.36 47.91
C GLN A 791 45.45 23.42 47.35
N PRO A 792 44.93 24.27 48.26
CA PRO A 792 43.75 25.07 47.95
C PRO A 792 44.05 26.38 47.25
N LEU A 793 43.02 26.88 46.63
CA LEU A 793 42.83 28.14 45.91
C LEU A 793 43.44 29.37 46.65
N PRO A 794 43.81 30.42 45.87
CA PRO A 794 43.05 31.64 46.16
C PRO A 794 42.25 32.16 44.95
N ASP A 795 41.09 32.63 45.31
CA ASP A 795 40.19 33.47 44.51
C ASP A 795 40.93 34.59 43.79
N LYS A 796 40.53 34.77 42.55
CA LYS A 796 40.32 36.15 42.03
C LYS A 796 39.33 36.14 40.86
N LYS A 797 38.37 36.94 41.07
CA LYS A 797 37.25 37.34 40.22
C LYS A 797 37.72 38.27 39.05
N PRO A 798 36.89 38.57 38.11
CA PRO A 798 37.15 38.61 36.70
C PRO A 798 37.53 40.02 36.18
N THR A 799 38.18 40.09 35.08
CA THR A 799 38.17 41.30 34.26
C THR A 799 37.90 41.01 32.80
N ASN A 800 36.88 41.62 32.31
CA ASN A 800 36.56 41.87 30.93
C ASN A 800 37.75 42.32 30.10
N SER A 801 37.87 41.83 28.95
CA SER A 801 38.12 42.64 27.76
C SER A 801 38.06 41.81 26.47
N THR A 802 37.08 42.11 25.68
CA THR A 802 37.05 41.99 24.22
C THR A 802 37.87 43.09 23.62
N PRO A 803 38.11 43.20 22.35
CA PRO A 803 38.52 42.24 21.32
C PRO A 803 39.73 42.78 20.50
N THR A 804 40.34 41.96 19.74
CA THR A 804 41.00 42.46 18.52
C THR A 804 41.23 41.33 17.48
N LYS A 805 40.64 41.55 16.36
CA LYS A 805 41.02 41.02 15.06
C LYS A 805 42.19 41.82 14.54
N PRO A 806 43.18 41.31 13.83
CA PRO A 806 43.14 41.42 12.39
C PRO A 806 43.79 40.27 11.62
N SER A 807 43.27 40.08 10.51
CA SER A 807 43.61 40.36 9.11
C SER A 807 44.28 39.25 8.32
N ASN A 808 43.53 38.89 7.32
CA ASN A 808 43.91 38.70 5.89
C ASN A 808 45.09 37.86 5.46
N LEU A 809 44.81 36.86 4.64
CA LEU A 809 45.21 36.93 3.22
C LEU A 809 44.43 35.86 2.37
N LYS A 810 43.67 36.41 1.41
CA LYS A 810 43.48 36.09 -0.01
C LYS A 810 43.04 34.67 -0.40
N THR A 811 41.79 34.49 -0.68
CA THR A 811 41.08 34.55 -1.99
C THR A 811 41.84 34.07 -3.20
N THR A 812 41.33 33.04 -3.77
CA THR A 812 41.18 32.98 -5.24
C THR A 812 39.80 32.38 -5.55
N GLU A 813 38.96 33.27 -6.06
CA GLU A 813 37.73 32.95 -6.77
C GLU A 813 38.04 32.23 -8.08
N VAL A 814 37.28 31.24 -8.43
CA VAL A 814 36.96 30.97 -9.82
C VAL A 814 35.45 30.85 -9.98
N LYS A 815 34.97 31.76 -10.75
CA LYS A 815 33.69 32.16 -11.24
C LYS A 815 32.67 31.05 -11.50
N LYS A 816 31.48 31.41 -11.01
CA LYS A 816 30.15 31.13 -11.54
C LYS A 816 30.07 31.43 -13.03
N ALA A 817 29.49 30.54 -13.81
CA ALA A 817 28.81 30.89 -15.04
C ALA A 817 27.35 30.48 -14.91
N SER A 818 26.54 31.52 -14.92
CA SER A 818 25.10 31.48 -15.14
C SER A 818 24.83 31.29 -16.63
N ASP A 819 23.81 30.51 -16.98
CA ASP A 819 22.93 30.89 -18.11
C ASP A 819 21.60 30.14 -17.96
N THR A 820 20.65 30.93 -17.56
CA THR A 820 19.43 31.35 -18.24
C THR A 820 18.51 30.27 -18.82
N LEU A 821 17.38 30.24 -18.13
CA LEU A 821 16.07 29.76 -18.60
C LEU A 821 15.58 30.53 -19.84
N PRO A 822 14.69 29.97 -20.63
CA PRO A 822 13.55 30.71 -21.10
C PRO A 822 12.24 30.24 -20.49
N LYS A 823 11.51 31.25 -20.03
CA LYS A 823 10.09 31.21 -19.69
C LYS A 823 9.24 31.16 -20.96
N THR A 824 8.19 30.33 -20.89
CA THR A 824 6.83 30.62 -21.37
C THR A 824 5.98 29.51 -20.77
N GLY A 825 4.86 29.67 -20.23
CA GLY A 825 3.86 30.67 -20.05
C GLY A 825 2.56 29.97 -19.64
N ASP A 826 1.92 30.48 -18.62
CA ASP A 826 0.50 30.39 -18.26
C ASP A 826 -0.16 28.99 -18.24
N SER A 827 -0.80 28.54 -17.18
CA SER A 827 -1.86 29.15 -16.42
C SER A 827 -2.30 28.22 -15.28
N ALA A 828 -2.41 28.81 -14.12
CA ALA A 828 -3.42 28.70 -13.06
C ALA A 828 -3.75 27.34 -12.40
N PRO A 829 -4.37 27.37 -11.22
CA PRO A 829 -3.81 26.77 -10.02
C PRO A 829 -4.60 25.54 -9.60
N TRP A 830 -3.93 24.49 -9.14
CA TRP A 830 -4.57 23.44 -8.37
C TRP A 830 -4.20 23.58 -6.90
N LYS A 831 -4.99 24.40 -6.21
CA LYS A 831 -5.25 24.20 -4.79
C LYS A 831 -6.30 23.09 -4.68
N SER A 832 -5.95 22.00 -4.05
CA SER A 832 -6.88 21.22 -3.25
C SER A 832 -6.07 20.35 -2.30
N ALA A 833 -6.10 20.78 -1.15
CA ALA A 833 -6.26 20.18 0.15
C ALA A 833 -6.68 18.71 0.08
N LEU A 834 -5.75 17.83 0.48
CA LEU A 834 -6.11 16.51 0.95
C LEU A 834 -6.46 16.62 2.43
N LEU A 835 -7.76 16.72 2.71
CA LEU A 835 -8.35 16.32 3.97
C LEU A 835 -9.51 15.39 3.61
N GLY A 836 -9.17 14.12 3.44
CA GLY A 836 -10.14 13.05 3.28
C GLY A 836 -10.37 12.36 4.62
N VAL A 837 -11.19 12.96 5.46
CA VAL A 837 -11.85 12.24 6.55
C VAL A 837 -12.96 11.44 5.89
N PHE A 838 -12.82 10.14 5.78
CA PHE A 838 -13.94 9.26 5.44
C PHE A 838 -14.87 9.14 6.63
N LEU A 839 -15.92 9.96 6.60
CA LEU A 839 -17.15 9.68 7.32
C LEU A 839 -17.93 8.67 6.50
N SER A 840 -18.14 7.48 7.05
CA SER A 840 -19.13 6.55 6.56
C SER A 840 -20.49 7.24 6.52
N SER A 841 -21.02 7.39 5.32
CA SER A 841 -22.36 7.93 5.09
C SER A 841 -23.41 6.89 5.49
N THR A 842 -23.90 6.95 6.71
CA THR A 842 -25.22 6.44 7.02
C THR A 842 -26.23 7.47 6.53
N ALA A 843 -26.87 7.16 5.41
CA ALA A 843 -28.01 7.93 4.93
C ALA A 843 -29.16 7.78 5.93
N LEU A 844 -29.45 8.84 6.63
CA LEU A 844 -30.62 8.95 7.47
C LEU A 844 -31.83 9.25 6.56
N VAL A 845 -32.66 8.25 6.27
CA VAL A 845 -33.98 8.47 5.67
C VAL A 845 -34.91 9.01 6.74
N ILE A 846 -35.13 10.30 6.70
CA ILE A 846 -36.16 10.94 7.52
C ILE A 846 -37.52 10.69 6.87
N TRP A 847 -38.32 9.81 7.43
CA TRP A 847 -39.72 9.64 7.09
C TRP A 847 -40.51 10.76 7.75
N LYS A 848 -40.97 11.72 6.93
CA LYS A 848 -41.90 12.73 7.36
C LYS A 848 -43.32 12.14 7.27
N LYS A 849 -43.91 11.72 8.40
CA LYS A 849 -45.37 11.55 8.51
C LYS A 849 -46.01 12.93 8.60
N LYS A 850 -46.79 13.29 7.59
CA LYS A 850 -47.77 14.36 7.68
C LYS A 850 -49.00 13.85 8.42
N LYS A 851 -49.34 14.48 9.47
CA LYS A 851 -50.65 14.98 9.79
C LYS A 851 -50.48 16.35 10.37
#